data_cddd206f13d2c9db0caa5190cd1aaeb2
#
_entry.id   cddd206f13d2c9db0caa5190cd1aaeb2
#
_cell.length_a   1.000
_cell.length_b   1.000
_cell.length_c   1.000
_cell.angle_alpha   90.00
_cell.angle_beta   90.00
_cell.angle_gamma   90.00
#
_symmetry.space_group_name_H-M   'P 1'
#
loop_
_entity.id
_entity.type
_entity.pdbx_description
1 polymer ?
#
loop_
_entity_poly.entity_id
_entity_poly.type
_entity_poly.pdbx_seq_one_letter_code
_entity_poly.pdbx_strand_id
1 'polypeptide(L)'
;MIDHIQIRGARVHNLKNVDVDVPLNQIVGIAGVSGSGKSSLALGVLYAEGSRRYLESLSTYTRRRMTQAAQAQVDEVLYVPAALALHQRPGVPGIRSTFGTGTELLNSLRLMFSRLASHRCPNGHYLPPTLEVAAGHELCCPECGAKFYAPSAEELSFNSQGACPSCDGTGTVRTVDLASLVPDDSLTIDEGAVAPWKTLMWSLMTDVCRAMGVRTDVPFRELTAEEKEIVYHGPAVKKHIFYKPKNSNDAAELDFTYYSAVYTVENALAKVKDESGMKRVERFLKQETCPECGGTRLSEKARAPKMRGLTLAEVCQMPLNQLNQWVADVPASLPESMRPMAQSICDSFHLTARRLLELGLGYLTLDRAAATLSTGERQRMQLARAVRNRTTGVLYVLDEPSIGLHPANLAGLTGVMQDLIADGNSVVLVDHDTQLLSEANWMIEMGPEAGANGGRVIAQGTPAALAEDSASRIGPFLAGTAQVARTRCPAEELFSQGTIRLSTRAIHTVKPLEVRLPKGRLTVVTGVSGSGKTTLVLESLAPGLNAAIHGEKLPEHVAGVEAEGVRQVKLIDAAPIGINVRSTVATYANVHDELRKVFARTADAKTLGYKAGDFSYNTGKLRCPVCDGTGIINLDVQFLPDVEIPCPECRGSRYSREAQLVRHGEHTLPDWMDMDVNTALEACDGMKLIRQRLQVLKELGLGYLTLGEETPSLSGGEAQRLKLAEEMGKTQSDSVFIFDEPTIGLHPLDVQTLLRVFQALLDHGATVVVIEHDLDVIRSADYLIDMGPGGGEEGGRIVAVGTPEEVRQVQESVTARFL
;
A
#
# COMPACT_ATOMS: atom_id res chain seq x y z
N MET A 1 29.08 -30.72 9.23
CA MET A 1 27.89 -29.87 9.53
C MET A 1 27.27 -29.51 8.19
N ILE A 2 25.96 -29.51 8.09
CA ILE A 2 25.27 -29.03 6.86
C ILE A 2 25.41 -27.51 6.86
N ASP A 3 26.00 -26.97 5.79
CA ASP A 3 26.34 -25.54 5.67
C ASP A 3 25.69 -24.85 4.47
N HIS A 4 24.97 -25.62 3.63
CA HIS A 4 24.27 -25.09 2.45
C HIS A 4 22.90 -25.73 2.26
N ILE A 5 21.93 -24.95 1.75
CA ILE A 5 20.72 -25.46 1.12
C ILE A 5 21.09 -25.85 -0.32
N GLN A 6 20.72 -27.02 -0.76
CA GLN A 6 20.99 -27.47 -2.14
C GLN A 6 19.72 -27.46 -2.95
N ILE A 7 19.68 -26.69 -4.04
CA ILE A 7 18.57 -26.62 -4.99
C ILE A 7 19.03 -27.24 -6.29
N ARG A 8 18.21 -28.14 -6.86
CA ARG A 8 18.50 -28.82 -8.16
C ARG A 8 17.24 -28.75 -9.02
N GLY A 9 17.45 -28.35 -10.27
CA GLY A 9 16.41 -28.35 -11.28
C GLY A 9 15.24 -27.40 -11.03
N ALA A 10 15.46 -26.21 -10.49
CA ALA A 10 14.39 -25.24 -10.22
C ALA A 10 13.84 -24.65 -11.52
N ARG A 11 12.49 -24.74 -11.69
CA ARG A 11 11.74 -24.32 -12.89
C ARG A 11 10.50 -23.48 -12.55
N VAL A 12 10.51 -22.83 -11.40
CA VAL A 12 9.39 -21.99 -10.95
C VAL A 12 9.36 -20.71 -11.79
N HIS A 13 8.20 -20.36 -12.34
CA HIS A 13 8.01 -19.20 -13.22
C HIS A 13 9.02 -19.18 -14.39
N ASN A 14 9.89 -18.18 -14.42
CA ASN A 14 10.89 -18.00 -15.49
C ASN A 14 12.23 -18.71 -15.23
N LEU A 15 12.41 -19.45 -14.13
CA LEU A 15 13.65 -20.17 -13.83
C LEU A 15 13.96 -21.27 -14.87
N LYS A 16 15.21 -21.33 -15.31
CA LYS A 16 15.70 -22.21 -16.40
C LYS A 16 16.48 -23.39 -15.84
N ASN A 17 15.81 -24.30 -15.12
CA ASN A 17 16.43 -25.50 -14.55
C ASN A 17 17.66 -25.14 -13.70
N VAL A 18 17.47 -24.29 -12.71
CA VAL A 18 18.54 -23.70 -11.90
C VAL A 18 19.02 -24.69 -10.85
N ASP A 19 20.33 -24.86 -10.81
CA ASP A 19 21.07 -25.55 -9.75
C ASP A 19 21.87 -24.50 -8.98
N VAL A 20 21.68 -24.42 -7.65
CA VAL A 20 22.37 -23.46 -6.80
C VAL A 20 22.49 -23.97 -5.38
N ASP A 21 23.60 -23.66 -4.72
CA ASP A 21 23.83 -23.92 -3.31
C ASP A 21 23.76 -22.58 -2.56
N VAL A 22 22.89 -22.51 -1.55
CA VAL A 22 22.65 -21.30 -0.76
C VAL A 22 23.24 -21.50 0.63
N PRO A 23 24.27 -20.73 1.03
CA PRO A 23 24.90 -20.88 2.34
C PRO A 23 23.93 -20.59 3.51
N LEU A 24 24.09 -21.35 4.60
CA LEU A 24 23.32 -21.20 5.84
C LEU A 24 24.07 -20.32 6.86
N ASN A 25 23.35 -19.83 7.88
CA ASN A 25 23.85 -19.05 9.02
C ASN A 25 24.61 -17.77 8.62
N GLN A 26 24.23 -17.17 7.52
CA GLN A 26 24.76 -15.91 7.03
C GLN A 26 23.74 -15.15 6.18
N ILE A 27 24.07 -13.93 5.80
CA ILE A 27 23.24 -13.10 4.92
C ILE A 27 23.60 -13.41 3.48
N VAL A 28 22.64 -13.91 2.70
CA VAL A 28 22.78 -14.19 1.27
C VAL A 28 21.95 -13.19 0.49
N GLY A 29 22.60 -12.35 -0.31
CA GLY A 29 21.95 -11.38 -1.20
C GLY A 29 21.58 -12.03 -2.54
N ILE A 30 20.34 -11.86 -3.00
CA ILE A 30 19.91 -12.24 -4.35
C ILE A 30 19.68 -10.96 -5.13
N ALA A 31 20.54 -10.72 -6.12
CA ALA A 31 20.53 -9.55 -6.98
C ALA A 31 20.15 -9.88 -8.43
N GLY A 32 19.96 -8.86 -9.26
CA GLY A 32 19.69 -8.99 -10.70
C GLY A 32 18.63 -8.00 -11.18
N VAL A 33 18.50 -7.82 -12.49
CA VAL A 33 17.52 -6.91 -13.10
C VAL A 33 16.08 -7.32 -12.78
N SER A 34 15.14 -6.37 -12.87
CA SER A 34 13.71 -6.65 -12.69
C SER A 34 13.24 -7.74 -13.64
N GLY A 35 12.45 -8.71 -13.14
CA GLY A 35 12.01 -9.87 -13.95
C GLY A 35 13.06 -10.93 -14.23
N SER A 36 14.27 -10.90 -13.62
CA SER A 36 15.33 -11.91 -13.83
C SER A 36 15.11 -13.24 -13.09
N GLY A 37 14.11 -13.32 -12.19
CA GLY A 37 13.79 -14.55 -11.45
C GLY A 37 14.22 -14.56 -9.98
N LYS A 38 14.62 -13.41 -9.41
CA LYS A 38 15.03 -13.28 -7.99
C LYS A 38 13.96 -13.78 -7.03
N SER A 39 12.74 -13.20 -7.11
CA SER A 39 11.62 -13.59 -6.25
C SER A 39 11.15 -15.03 -6.55
N SER A 40 11.31 -15.51 -7.80
CA SER A 40 11.04 -16.91 -8.15
C SER A 40 11.96 -17.87 -7.38
N LEU A 41 13.25 -17.53 -7.23
CA LEU A 41 14.20 -18.33 -6.45
C LEU A 41 13.95 -18.17 -4.95
N ALA A 42 13.83 -16.95 -4.45
CA ALA A 42 13.72 -16.66 -3.02
C ALA A 42 12.36 -17.10 -2.43
N LEU A 43 11.25 -16.62 -3.03
CA LEU A 43 9.90 -16.91 -2.54
C LEU A 43 9.33 -18.19 -3.16
N GLY A 44 9.50 -18.35 -4.48
CA GLY A 44 8.91 -19.49 -5.21
C GLY A 44 9.61 -20.83 -4.95
N VAL A 45 10.87 -20.84 -4.53
CA VAL A 45 11.60 -22.07 -4.19
C VAL A 45 11.93 -22.15 -2.70
N LEU A 46 12.80 -21.26 -2.20
CA LEU A 46 13.33 -21.36 -0.83
C LEU A 46 12.24 -21.23 0.23
N TYR A 47 11.45 -20.17 0.16
CA TYR A 47 10.36 -19.97 1.10
C TYR A 47 9.26 -21.03 0.93
N ALA A 48 8.85 -21.31 -0.31
CA ALA A 48 7.78 -22.28 -0.57
C ALA A 48 8.13 -23.68 -0.01
N GLU A 49 9.33 -24.20 -0.26
CA GLU A 49 9.76 -25.50 0.23
C GLU A 49 10.01 -25.51 1.74
N GLY A 50 10.65 -24.46 2.30
CA GLY A 50 10.88 -24.37 3.74
C GLY A 50 9.58 -24.24 4.54
N SER A 51 8.64 -23.41 4.08
CA SER A 51 7.31 -23.25 4.68
C SER A 51 6.50 -24.54 4.56
N ARG A 52 6.45 -25.18 3.38
CA ARG A 52 5.73 -26.41 3.15
C ARG A 52 6.18 -27.54 4.08
N ARG A 53 7.48 -27.78 4.18
CA ARG A 53 8.05 -28.84 5.04
C ARG A 53 7.77 -28.60 6.51
N TYR A 54 7.84 -27.34 6.94
CA TYR A 54 7.45 -26.98 8.30
C TYR A 54 5.97 -27.30 8.55
N LEU A 55 5.08 -26.88 7.64
CA LEU A 55 3.64 -27.14 7.77
C LEU A 55 3.29 -28.62 7.72
N GLU A 56 4.01 -29.42 6.94
CA GLU A 56 3.83 -30.88 6.88
C GLU A 56 4.14 -31.57 8.22
N SER A 57 5.04 -30.99 9.02
CA SER A 57 5.35 -31.50 10.37
C SER A 57 4.25 -31.24 11.40
N LEU A 58 3.30 -30.32 11.11
CA LEU A 58 2.22 -29.95 12.00
C LEU A 58 1.01 -30.88 11.87
N SER A 59 0.15 -30.89 12.92
CA SER A 59 -1.09 -31.66 12.87
C SER A 59 -2.00 -31.23 11.73
N THR A 60 -2.80 -32.14 11.20
CA THR A 60 -3.76 -31.88 10.11
C THR A 60 -4.74 -30.74 10.44
N TYR A 61 -5.12 -30.60 11.72
CA TYR A 61 -6.00 -29.53 12.18
C TYR A 61 -5.35 -28.15 12.08
N THR A 62 -4.09 -28.01 12.50
CA THR A 62 -3.30 -26.76 12.41
C THR A 62 -3.03 -26.41 10.97
N ARG A 63 -2.63 -27.40 10.16
CA ARG A 63 -2.33 -27.24 8.72
C ARG A 63 -3.48 -26.66 7.93
N ARG A 64 -4.73 -27.08 8.23
CA ARG A 64 -5.95 -26.59 7.54
C ARG A 64 -6.26 -25.11 7.82
N ARG A 65 -5.67 -24.49 8.83
CA ARG A 65 -5.90 -23.09 9.21
C ARG A 65 -4.78 -22.14 8.76
N MET A 66 -3.73 -22.68 8.17
CA MET A 66 -2.58 -21.90 7.74
C MET A 66 -2.53 -21.86 6.20
N THR A 67 -2.21 -20.70 5.66
CA THR A 67 -1.97 -20.53 4.22
C THR A 67 -0.80 -21.42 3.80
N GLN A 68 -1.01 -22.29 2.84
CA GLN A 68 0.03 -23.18 2.31
C GLN A 68 0.63 -22.53 1.06
N ALA A 69 1.98 -22.51 1.01
CA ALA A 69 2.67 -22.19 -0.23
C ALA A 69 2.46 -23.33 -1.26
N ALA A 70 2.33 -22.98 -2.53
CA ALA A 70 2.28 -23.96 -3.60
C ALA A 70 3.59 -24.76 -3.65
N GLN A 71 3.50 -26.02 -4.05
CA GLN A 71 4.70 -26.85 -4.23
C GLN A 71 5.56 -26.26 -5.34
N ALA A 72 6.85 -26.06 -5.04
CA ALA A 72 7.80 -25.55 -6.01
C ALA A 72 8.04 -26.58 -7.13
N GLN A 73 8.19 -26.10 -8.36
CA GLN A 73 8.60 -26.94 -9.49
C GLN A 73 10.13 -27.09 -9.48
N VAL A 74 10.61 -28.09 -8.73
CA VAL A 74 12.03 -28.40 -8.55
C VAL A 74 12.24 -29.90 -8.61
N ASP A 75 13.42 -30.34 -9.03
CA ASP A 75 13.75 -31.77 -8.96
C ASP A 75 14.06 -32.15 -7.51
N GLU A 76 14.85 -31.36 -6.80
CA GLU A 76 15.21 -31.61 -5.41
C GLU A 76 15.58 -30.32 -4.66
N VAL A 77 15.19 -30.22 -3.40
CA VAL A 77 15.69 -29.20 -2.45
C VAL A 77 16.10 -29.92 -1.16
N LEU A 78 17.37 -29.84 -0.77
CA LEU A 78 17.86 -30.44 0.46
C LEU A 78 18.23 -29.39 1.50
N TYR A 79 18.09 -29.77 2.76
CA TYR A 79 18.54 -29.03 3.94
C TYR A 79 17.91 -27.63 4.12
N VAL A 80 16.75 -27.37 3.52
CA VAL A 80 16.04 -26.12 3.71
C VAL A 80 15.42 -26.08 5.13
N PRO A 81 15.72 -25.04 5.95
CA PRO A 81 15.09 -24.85 7.26
C PRO A 81 13.60 -24.48 7.12
N ALA A 82 12.90 -24.43 8.26
CA ALA A 82 11.61 -23.74 8.30
C ALA A 82 11.79 -22.30 7.83
N ALA A 83 10.96 -21.85 6.88
CA ALA A 83 11.15 -20.55 6.26
C ALA A 83 9.99 -19.57 6.62
N LEU A 84 10.36 -18.34 6.86
CA LEU A 84 9.46 -17.19 7.06
C LEU A 84 9.78 -16.15 6.00
N ALA A 85 8.74 -15.62 5.32
CA ALA A 85 8.91 -14.56 4.33
C ALA A 85 8.35 -13.23 4.83
N LEU A 86 9.09 -12.17 4.54
CA LEU A 86 8.65 -10.79 4.64
C LEU A 86 8.49 -10.28 3.21
N HIS A 87 7.24 -10.28 2.74
CA HIS A 87 6.93 -9.91 1.37
C HIS A 87 7.08 -8.41 1.14
N GLN A 88 7.40 -8.02 -0.07
CA GLN A 88 7.47 -6.64 -0.53
C GLN A 88 6.20 -5.84 -0.17
N ARG A 89 5.03 -6.47 -0.29
CA ARG A 89 3.74 -5.86 0.03
C ARG A 89 3.03 -6.64 1.14
N PRO A 90 3.25 -6.29 2.41
CA PRO A 90 2.48 -6.89 3.49
C PRO A 90 1.00 -6.61 3.34
N GLY A 91 0.16 -7.59 3.65
CA GLY A 91 -1.30 -7.41 3.65
C GLY A 91 -1.73 -6.22 4.52
N VAL A 92 -2.82 -5.55 4.12
CA VAL A 92 -3.37 -4.43 4.89
C VAL A 92 -4.05 -4.99 6.14
N PRO A 93 -3.61 -4.58 7.34
CA PRO A 93 -4.21 -5.06 8.58
C PRO A 93 -5.65 -4.58 8.76
N GLY A 94 -6.45 -5.34 9.50
CA GLY A 94 -7.83 -4.97 9.81
C GLY A 94 -7.95 -3.66 10.59
N ILE A 95 -9.16 -3.06 10.57
CA ILE A 95 -9.48 -1.74 11.15
C ILE A 95 -9.13 -1.60 12.64
N ARG A 96 -9.09 -2.71 13.39
CA ARG A 96 -8.71 -2.73 14.81
C ARG A 96 -7.21 -2.84 15.04
N SER A 97 -6.41 -3.02 14.00
CA SER A 97 -4.95 -3.09 14.13
C SER A 97 -4.34 -1.70 14.21
N THR A 98 -3.43 -1.52 15.16
CA THR A 98 -2.62 -0.30 15.29
C THR A 98 -1.13 -0.64 15.22
N PHE A 99 -0.27 0.37 15.07
CA PHE A 99 1.17 0.20 15.17
C PHE A 99 1.56 -0.47 16.49
N GLY A 100 0.93 -0.05 17.61
CA GLY A 100 1.18 -0.64 18.94
C GLY A 100 0.77 -2.11 19.06
N THR A 101 -0.33 -2.55 18.40
CA THR A 101 -0.71 -3.97 18.38
C THR A 101 0.16 -4.77 17.41
N GLY A 102 0.53 -4.20 16.26
CA GLY A 102 1.37 -4.85 15.28
C GLY A 102 2.81 -5.10 15.77
N THR A 103 3.35 -4.16 16.56
CA THR A 103 4.68 -4.29 17.21
C THR A 103 4.64 -5.02 18.56
N GLU A 104 3.44 -5.25 19.11
CA GLU A 104 3.19 -5.77 20.46
C GLU A 104 3.70 -4.87 21.59
N LEU A 105 4.22 -3.68 21.33
CA LEU A 105 4.61 -2.70 22.34
C LEU A 105 3.44 -2.30 23.25
N LEU A 106 2.23 -2.27 22.69
CA LEU A 106 1.01 -2.00 23.45
C LEU A 106 0.77 -3.06 24.54
N ASN A 107 1.20 -4.31 24.34
CA ASN A 107 1.07 -5.37 25.34
C ASN A 107 1.92 -5.05 26.58
N SER A 108 3.16 -4.58 26.37
CA SER A 108 4.05 -4.15 27.47
C SER A 108 3.47 -2.94 28.21
N LEU A 109 2.93 -1.94 27.49
CA LEU A 109 2.27 -0.79 28.12
C LEU A 109 1.04 -1.19 28.91
N ARG A 110 0.18 -2.05 28.38
CA ARG A 110 -0.99 -2.56 29.09
C ARG A 110 -0.57 -3.28 30.38
N LEU A 111 0.50 -4.05 30.34
CA LEU A 111 1.05 -4.70 31.53
C LEU A 111 1.56 -3.66 32.54
N MET A 112 2.29 -2.64 32.10
CA MET A 112 2.73 -1.54 32.97
C MET A 112 1.53 -0.83 33.60
N PHE A 113 0.52 -0.43 32.82
CA PHE A 113 -0.66 0.24 33.33
C PHE A 113 -1.52 -0.63 34.25
N SER A 114 -1.55 -1.94 34.03
CA SER A 114 -2.25 -2.89 34.92
C SER A 114 -1.56 -3.03 36.28
N ARG A 115 -0.21 -3.09 36.29
CA ARG A 115 0.56 -3.52 37.48
C ARG A 115 1.30 -2.39 38.20
N LEU A 116 1.55 -1.28 37.52
CA LEU A 116 2.43 -0.21 38.02
C LEU A 116 1.72 1.15 38.11
N ALA A 117 0.47 1.27 37.63
CA ALA A 117 -0.25 2.54 37.60
C ALA A 117 -0.99 2.84 38.93
N SER A 118 -1.41 4.07 39.06
CA SER A 118 -2.43 4.50 40.00
C SER A 118 -3.81 4.10 39.48
N HIS A 119 -4.61 3.42 40.29
CA HIS A 119 -5.94 2.94 39.90
C HIS A 119 -7.07 3.70 40.59
N ARG A 120 -8.16 3.92 39.85
CA ARG A 120 -9.34 4.62 40.35
C ARG A 120 -10.30 3.61 40.99
N CYS A 121 -10.70 3.83 42.24
CA CYS A 121 -11.72 3.03 42.88
C CYS A 121 -13.12 3.30 42.28
N PRO A 122 -14.13 2.46 42.52
CA PRO A 122 -15.49 2.68 41.99
C PRO A 122 -16.12 4.03 42.35
N ASN A 123 -15.68 4.65 43.45
CA ASN A 123 -16.16 5.94 43.93
C ASN A 123 -15.30 7.12 43.43
N GLY A 124 -14.35 6.88 42.53
CA GLY A 124 -13.60 7.94 41.87
C GLY A 124 -12.24 8.31 42.47
N HIS A 125 -11.85 7.78 43.63
CA HIS A 125 -10.57 8.08 44.29
C HIS A 125 -9.41 7.32 43.63
N TYR A 126 -8.23 7.93 43.55
CA TYR A 126 -7.04 7.26 43.00
C TYR A 126 -6.16 6.69 44.08
N LEU A 127 -5.82 5.41 43.98
CA LEU A 127 -4.84 4.74 44.81
C LEU A 127 -3.45 4.81 44.13
N PRO A 128 -2.39 5.14 44.89
CA PRO A 128 -1.03 5.11 44.35
C PRO A 128 -0.60 3.67 44.00
N PRO A 129 0.43 3.50 43.16
CA PRO A 129 1.00 2.19 42.88
C PRO A 129 1.61 1.54 44.15
N THR A 130 1.24 0.28 44.40
CA THR A 130 1.69 -0.51 45.57
C THR A 130 2.03 -1.93 45.14
N LEU A 131 2.70 -2.70 46.02
CA LEU A 131 2.93 -4.13 45.80
C LEU A 131 1.64 -4.93 45.63
N GLU A 132 0.55 -4.54 46.31
CA GLU A 132 -0.75 -5.18 46.16
C GLU A 132 -1.30 -5.02 44.75
N VAL A 133 -1.14 -3.81 44.15
CA VAL A 133 -1.46 -3.56 42.73
C VAL A 133 -0.60 -4.47 41.87
N ALA A 134 0.70 -4.50 42.12
CA ALA A 134 1.66 -5.30 41.35
C ALA A 134 1.34 -6.81 41.44
N ALA A 135 0.97 -7.32 42.60
CA ALA A 135 0.58 -8.70 42.81
C ALA A 135 -0.82 -9.05 42.28
N GLY A 136 -1.64 -8.06 41.97
CA GLY A 136 -3.02 -8.26 41.50
C GLY A 136 -3.97 -8.67 42.60
N HIS A 137 -3.69 -8.26 43.84
CA HIS A 137 -4.55 -8.51 44.98
C HIS A 137 -5.76 -7.59 45.06
N GLU A 138 -6.73 -7.91 45.91
CA GLU A 138 -7.85 -7.03 46.20
C GLU A 138 -7.36 -5.75 46.89
N LEU A 139 -7.76 -4.61 46.34
CA LEU A 139 -7.41 -3.27 46.83
C LEU A 139 -8.54 -2.73 47.71
N CYS A 140 -8.20 -2.02 48.76
CA CYS A 140 -9.14 -1.30 49.60
C CYS A 140 -8.84 0.20 49.54
N CYS A 141 -9.81 0.99 49.12
CA CYS A 141 -9.66 2.44 49.04
C CYS A 141 -9.53 3.05 50.42
N PRO A 142 -8.45 3.77 50.74
CA PRO A 142 -8.26 4.36 52.06
C PRO A 142 -9.24 5.51 52.36
N GLU A 143 -9.80 6.12 51.35
CA GLU A 143 -10.72 7.24 51.50
C GLU A 143 -12.19 6.80 51.72
N CYS A 144 -12.64 5.74 51.06
CA CYS A 144 -14.05 5.33 51.08
C CYS A 144 -14.27 3.88 51.44
N GLY A 145 -13.23 3.09 51.70
CA GLY A 145 -13.34 1.67 52.08
C GLY A 145 -13.80 0.73 50.96
N ALA A 146 -14.00 1.23 49.73
CA ALA A 146 -14.45 0.37 48.63
C ALA A 146 -13.37 -0.67 48.27
N LYS A 147 -13.79 -1.92 48.14
CA LYS A 147 -12.94 -3.01 47.69
C LYS A 147 -13.06 -3.21 46.17
N PHE A 148 -11.95 -3.38 45.47
CA PHE A 148 -11.93 -3.57 44.04
C PHE A 148 -10.61 -4.22 43.59
N TYR A 149 -10.55 -4.64 42.33
CA TYR A 149 -9.32 -5.13 41.71
C TYR A 149 -8.84 -4.12 40.65
N ALA A 150 -7.52 -3.96 40.55
CA ALA A 150 -6.91 -3.25 39.42
C ALA A 150 -7.27 -3.96 38.10
N PRO A 151 -7.59 -3.24 37.04
CA PRO A 151 -7.89 -3.86 35.74
C PRO A 151 -6.69 -4.69 35.24
N SER A 152 -6.98 -5.89 34.77
CA SER A 152 -6.00 -6.75 34.12
C SER A 152 -5.51 -6.13 32.79
N ALA A 153 -4.38 -6.62 32.24
CA ALA A 153 -3.91 -6.18 30.94
C ALA A 153 -4.94 -6.44 29.82
N GLU A 154 -5.80 -7.43 29.96
CA GLU A 154 -6.87 -7.75 29.02
C GLU A 154 -8.03 -6.76 29.11
N GLU A 155 -8.38 -6.29 30.30
CA GLU A 155 -9.36 -5.22 30.53
C GLU A 155 -8.87 -3.83 30.06
N LEU A 156 -7.58 -3.70 29.74
CA LEU A 156 -6.98 -2.52 29.10
C LEU A 156 -6.84 -2.68 27.58
N SER A 157 -7.36 -3.75 26.99
CA SER A 157 -7.28 -4.01 25.56
C SER A 157 -8.53 -3.55 24.84
N PHE A 158 -8.37 -2.68 23.87
CA PHE A 158 -9.48 -2.26 23.00
C PHE A 158 -9.92 -3.34 22.01
N ASN A 159 -9.16 -4.41 21.84
CA ASN A 159 -9.54 -5.59 21.05
C ASN A 159 -10.28 -6.65 21.87
N SER A 160 -10.52 -6.40 23.16
CA SER A 160 -11.17 -7.31 24.09
C SER A 160 -12.01 -6.54 25.11
N GLN A 161 -11.90 -6.82 26.38
CA GLN A 161 -12.75 -6.29 27.45
C GLN A 161 -12.63 -4.79 27.69
N GLY A 162 -11.53 -4.16 27.24
CA GLY A 162 -11.31 -2.72 27.35
C GLY A 162 -11.90 -1.91 26.20
N ALA A 163 -12.59 -2.53 25.26
CA ALA A 163 -13.17 -1.84 24.10
C ALA A 163 -14.23 -0.79 24.51
N CYS A 164 -14.24 0.34 23.80
CA CYS A 164 -15.31 1.30 23.91
C CYS A 164 -16.62 0.67 23.40
N PRO A 165 -17.72 0.73 24.17
CA PRO A 165 -18.97 0.09 23.78
C PRO A 165 -19.62 0.69 22.54
N SER A 166 -19.44 2.00 22.29
CA SER A 166 -20.04 2.69 21.15
C SER A 166 -19.35 2.39 19.81
N CYS A 167 -18.03 2.21 19.81
CA CYS A 167 -17.28 1.95 18.57
C CYS A 167 -16.66 0.54 18.52
N ASP A 168 -16.90 -0.28 19.52
CA ASP A 168 -16.38 -1.65 19.65
C ASP A 168 -14.86 -1.72 19.37
N GLY A 169 -14.12 -0.77 19.94
CA GLY A 169 -12.67 -0.69 19.85
C GLY A 169 -12.10 -0.20 18.52
N THR A 170 -12.92 0.30 17.60
CA THR A 170 -12.43 0.85 16.30
C THR A 170 -11.94 2.29 16.42
N GLY A 171 -12.40 3.05 17.42
CA GLY A 171 -12.09 4.47 17.62
C GLY A 171 -12.90 5.40 16.73
N THR A 172 -13.66 4.86 15.79
CA THR A 172 -14.48 5.62 14.84
C THR A 172 -15.87 5.04 14.74
N VAL A 173 -16.83 5.86 14.36
CA VAL A 173 -18.21 5.47 14.09
C VAL A 173 -18.57 5.86 12.67
N ARG A 174 -19.46 5.09 12.05
CA ARG A 174 -20.02 5.42 10.76
C ARG A 174 -21.32 6.15 10.98
N THR A 175 -21.40 7.39 10.52
CA THR A 175 -22.60 8.21 10.57
C THR A 175 -23.07 8.52 9.15
N VAL A 176 -24.35 8.85 9.01
CA VAL A 176 -24.90 9.22 7.72
C VAL A 176 -24.36 10.59 7.33
N ASP A 177 -23.80 10.70 6.13
CA ASP A 177 -23.36 11.97 5.56
C ASP A 177 -24.54 12.69 4.91
N LEU A 178 -25.07 13.74 5.57
CA LEU A 178 -26.21 14.49 5.08
C LEU A 178 -25.97 15.13 3.71
N ALA A 179 -24.72 15.53 3.40
CA ALA A 179 -24.39 16.12 2.11
C ALA A 179 -24.51 15.10 0.97
N SER A 180 -24.21 13.85 1.23
CA SER A 180 -24.31 12.75 0.25
C SER A 180 -25.76 12.32 -0.03
N LEU A 181 -26.71 12.66 0.87
CA LEU A 181 -28.11 12.30 0.68
C LEU A 181 -28.76 13.14 -0.43
N VAL A 182 -28.32 14.37 -0.61
CA VAL A 182 -28.77 15.31 -1.64
C VAL A 182 -27.54 15.91 -2.33
N PRO A 183 -26.92 15.17 -3.25
CA PRO A 183 -25.69 15.62 -3.89
C PRO A 183 -25.89 16.79 -4.86
N ASP A 184 -27.10 16.97 -5.38
CA ASP A 184 -27.48 18.08 -6.26
C ASP A 184 -28.81 18.68 -5.77
N ASP A 185 -28.74 19.80 -5.09
CA ASP A 185 -29.90 20.51 -4.55
C ASP A 185 -30.66 21.37 -5.55
N SER A 186 -30.15 21.45 -6.80
CA SER A 186 -30.87 22.09 -7.91
C SER A 186 -31.97 21.20 -8.49
N LEU A 187 -31.90 19.88 -8.25
CA LEU A 187 -32.90 18.91 -8.63
C LEU A 187 -34.13 18.95 -7.72
N THR A 188 -35.28 18.59 -8.25
CA THR A 188 -36.48 18.33 -7.47
C THR A 188 -36.46 16.92 -6.86
N ILE A 189 -37.28 16.66 -5.84
CA ILE A 189 -37.44 15.32 -5.28
C ILE A 189 -38.01 14.37 -6.35
N ASP A 190 -38.90 14.85 -7.21
CA ASP A 190 -39.48 14.10 -8.33
C ASP A 190 -38.41 13.69 -9.37
N GLU A 191 -37.40 14.53 -9.59
CA GLU A 191 -36.23 14.23 -10.45
C GLU A 191 -35.19 13.34 -9.75
N GLY A 192 -35.33 13.14 -8.45
CA GLY A 192 -34.47 12.24 -7.67
C GLY A 192 -33.35 12.93 -6.90
N ALA A 193 -33.55 14.15 -6.44
CA ALA A 193 -32.63 14.89 -5.57
C ALA A 193 -32.19 14.06 -4.35
N VAL A 194 -33.10 13.26 -3.77
CA VAL A 194 -32.80 12.39 -2.62
C VAL A 194 -32.23 11.05 -3.08
N ALA A 195 -30.93 10.97 -3.17
CA ALA A 195 -30.20 9.85 -3.74
C ALA A 195 -30.48 8.48 -3.07
N PRO A 196 -30.62 8.33 -1.73
CA PRO A 196 -30.95 7.06 -1.10
C PRO A 196 -32.28 6.46 -1.55
N TRP A 197 -33.31 7.28 -1.78
CA TRP A 197 -34.63 6.78 -2.22
C TRP A 197 -34.56 6.18 -3.63
N LYS A 198 -33.68 6.70 -4.47
CA LYS A 198 -33.49 6.18 -5.83
C LYS A 198 -32.69 4.87 -5.87
N THR A 199 -31.82 4.64 -4.90
CA THR A 199 -30.79 3.59 -4.98
C THR A 199 -30.90 2.50 -3.93
N LEU A 200 -31.49 2.80 -2.78
CA LEU A 200 -31.64 1.86 -1.66
C LEU A 200 -33.11 1.51 -1.39
N MET A 201 -34.06 2.29 -1.93
CA MET A 201 -35.48 2.08 -1.71
C MET A 201 -36.29 2.15 -3.00
N TRP A 202 -37.58 1.92 -2.89
CA TRP A 202 -38.50 1.95 -4.02
C TRP A 202 -38.92 3.38 -4.39
N SER A 203 -39.22 3.60 -5.67
CA SER A 203 -39.60 4.90 -6.22
C SER A 203 -40.89 5.51 -5.60
N LEU A 204 -41.61 4.74 -4.79
CA LEU A 204 -42.83 5.20 -4.09
C LEU A 204 -42.59 6.24 -2.98
N MET A 205 -41.33 6.36 -2.50
CA MET A 205 -41.01 7.25 -1.39
C MET A 205 -41.28 8.72 -1.71
N THR A 206 -41.17 9.12 -2.98
CA THR A 206 -41.50 10.46 -3.44
C THR A 206 -42.97 10.78 -3.25
N ASP A 207 -43.89 9.84 -3.61
CA ASP A 207 -45.32 10.03 -3.44
C ASP A 207 -45.72 10.08 -1.97
N VAL A 208 -45.08 9.23 -1.14
CA VAL A 208 -45.30 9.27 0.33
C VAL A 208 -44.81 10.56 0.94
N CYS A 209 -43.63 11.08 0.47
CA CYS A 209 -43.07 12.34 0.91
C CYS A 209 -44.00 13.50 0.60
N ARG A 210 -44.63 13.52 -0.58
CA ARG A 210 -45.67 14.49 -0.94
C ARG A 210 -46.88 14.40 0.01
N ALA A 211 -47.30 13.19 0.38
CA ALA A 211 -48.37 12.99 1.37
C ALA A 211 -47.97 13.38 2.81
N MET A 212 -46.66 13.57 3.09
CA MET A 212 -46.13 14.18 4.33
C MET A 212 -46.25 15.73 4.33
N GLY A 213 -46.65 16.35 3.21
CA GLY A 213 -46.77 17.80 3.06
C GLY A 213 -45.53 18.50 2.50
N VAL A 214 -44.60 17.76 1.93
CA VAL A 214 -43.37 18.28 1.29
C VAL A 214 -43.64 18.54 -0.20
N ARG A 215 -43.23 19.70 -0.71
CA ARG A 215 -43.27 20.02 -2.14
C ARG A 215 -42.20 19.24 -2.88
N THR A 216 -42.61 18.33 -3.74
CA THR A 216 -41.64 17.43 -4.43
C THR A 216 -41.29 17.92 -5.84
N ASP A 217 -41.97 18.94 -6.33
CA ASP A 217 -41.90 19.53 -7.68
C ASP A 217 -41.05 20.80 -7.77
N VAL A 218 -40.46 21.26 -6.65
CA VAL A 218 -39.54 22.41 -6.61
C VAL A 218 -38.11 21.97 -6.31
N PRO A 219 -37.08 22.71 -6.76
CA PRO A 219 -35.70 22.43 -6.42
C PRO A 219 -35.48 22.24 -4.93
N PHE A 220 -34.69 21.25 -4.51
CA PHE A 220 -34.51 20.92 -3.09
C PHE A 220 -34.01 22.10 -2.27
N ARG A 221 -33.16 22.95 -2.85
CA ARG A 221 -32.67 24.19 -2.20
C ARG A 221 -33.80 25.14 -1.82
N GLU A 222 -34.95 25.14 -2.52
CA GLU A 222 -36.11 26.04 -2.32
C GLU A 222 -37.15 25.49 -1.32
N LEU A 223 -36.92 24.29 -0.80
CA LEU A 223 -37.72 23.75 0.29
C LEU A 223 -37.49 24.53 1.58
N THR A 224 -38.54 24.65 2.37
CA THR A 224 -38.46 25.28 3.70
C THR A 224 -37.58 24.40 4.64
N ALA A 225 -37.15 25.00 5.76
CA ALA A 225 -36.40 24.25 6.77
C ALA A 225 -37.21 23.08 7.35
N GLU A 226 -38.53 23.24 7.51
CA GLU A 226 -39.44 22.21 8.00
C GLU A 226 -39.58 21.06 6.97
N GLU A 227 -39.72 21.38 5.68
CA GLU A 227 -39.77 20.39 4.61
C GLU A 227 -38.48 19.58 4.53
N LYS A 228 -37.33 20.28 4.61
CA LYS A 228 -35.99 19.60 4.65
C LYS A 228 -35.86 18.68 5.86
N GLU A 229 -36.31 19.13 7.04
CA GLU A 229 -36.30 18.33 8.25
C GLU A 229 -37.14 17.04 8.11
N ILE A 230 -38.33 17.17 7.48
CA ILE A 230 -39.13 15.98 7.15
C ILE A 230 -38.39 15.02 6.25
N VAL A 231 -37.73 15.53 5.20
CA VAL A 231 -36.95 14.68 4.27
C VAL A 231 -35.81 13.98 4.98
N TYR A 232 -35.05 14.70 5.81
CA TYR A 232 -33.89 14.13 6.49
C TYR A 232 -34.24 13.24 7.68
N HIS A 233 -35.20 13.66 8.53
CA HIS A 233 -35.42 13.06 9.84
C HIS A 233 -36.91 12.76 10.14
N GLY A 234 -37.82 12.98 9.19
CA GLY A 234 -39.25 12.77 9.40
C GLY A 234 -39.60 11.40 9.96
N PRO A 235 -40.62 11.32 10.83
CA PRO A 235 -40.97 10.06 11.49
C PRO A 235 -41.56 9.04 10.53
N ALA A 236 -41.38 7.76 10.86
CA ALA A 236 -41.95 6.63 10.13
C ALA A 236 -43.49 6.58 10.34
N VAL A 237 -44.24 7.23 9.48
CA VAL A 237 -45.71 7.32 9.54
C VAL A 237 -46.31 6.65 8.30
N LYS A 238 -47.33 5.85 8.49
CA LYS A 238 -48.09 5.23 7.42
C LYS A 238 -49.00 6.27 6.74
N LYS A 239 -48.84 6.42 5.43
CA LYS A 239 -49.63 7.34 4.61
C LYS A 239 -50.39 6.58 3.51
N HIS A 240 -51.55 7.07 3.22
CA HIS A 240 -52.35 6.59 2.11
C HIS A 240 -51.96 7.36 0.85
N ILE A 241 -51.58 6.64 -0.21
CA ILE A 241 -51.12 7.23 -1.46
C ILE A 241 -51.84 6.61 -2.66
N PHE A 242 -52.01 7.42 -3.70
CA PHE A 242 -52.48 6.97 -5.01
C PHE A 242 -51.26 6.69 -5.87
N TYR A 243 -51.05 5.42 -6.21
CA TYR A 243 -49.93 5.00 -7.02
C TYR A 243 -50.38 4.55 -8.42
N LYS A 244 -49.72 5.11 -9.45
CA LYS A 244 -49.90 4.70 -10.83
C LYS A 244 -48.62 4.05 -11.35
N PRO A 245 -48.61 2.70 -11.57
CA PRO A 245 -47.46 2.04 -12.14
C PRO A 245 -47.12 2.58 -13.54
N LYS A 246 -45.78 2.70 -13.87
CA LYS A 246 -45.35 3.19 -15.19
C LYS A 246 -45.89 2.41 -16.39
N ASN A 247 -46.28 1.15 -16.16
CA ASN A 247 -46.74 0.21 -17.22
C ASN A 247 -48.22 -0.18 -17.10
N SER A 248 -49.04 0.53 -16.29
CA SER A 248 -50.48 0.29 -16.16
C SER A 248 -51.23 1.61 -16.19
N ASN A 249 -52.46 1.57 -16.77
CA ASN A 249 -53.37 2.72 -16.75
C ASN A 249 -54.21 2.79 -15.48
N ASP A 250 -54.18 1.75 -14.63
CA ASP A 250 -55.00 1.67 -13.44
C ASP A 250 -54.22 2.24 -12.23
N ALA A 251 -54.82 3.23 -11.57
CA ALA A 251 -54.28 3.76 -10.28
C ALA A 251 -54.77 2.83 -9.14
N ALA A 252 -53.84 2.46 -8.25
CA ALA A 252 -54.12 1.68 -7.05
C ALA A 252 -53.95 2.56 -5.81
N GLU A 253 -54.84 2.37 -4.83
CA GLU A 253 -54.65 2.97 -3.50
C GLU A 253 -53.77 2.05 -2.65
N LEU A 254 -52.76 2.62 -2.04
CA LEU A 254 -51.79 1.86 -1.27
C LEU A 254 -51.44 2.61 0.04
N ASP A 255 -51.46 1.88 1.14
CA ASP A 255 -50.93 2.35 2.39
C ASP A 255 -49.43 2.07 2.46
N PHE A 256 -48.59 3.11 2.52
CA PHE A 256 -47.14 2.96 2.56
C PHE A 256 -46.51 3.76 3.71
N THR A 257 -45.51 3.21 4.37
CA THR A 257 -44.82 3.88 5.46
C THR A 257 -43.76 4.82 4.93
N TYR A 258 -43.78 6.07 5.36
CA TYR A 258 -42.74 7.05 5.10
C TYR A 258 -41.45 6.65 5.80
N TYR A 259 -40.32 6.72 5.11
CA TYR A 259 -38.99 6.56 5.67
C TYR A 259 -38.11 7.72 5.22
N SER A 260 -37.60 8.47 6.20
CA SER A 260 -36.69 9.58 5.93
C SER A 260 -35.43 9.14 5.24
N ALA A 261 -34.70 10.08 4.63
CA ALA A 261 -33.45 9.76 3.92
C ALA A 261 -32.40 9.14 4.83
N VAL A 262 -32.25 9.66 6.05
CA VAL A 262 -31.32 9.11 7.07
C VAL A 262 -31.74 7.70 7.47
N TYR A 263 -32.98 7.49 7.84
CA TYR A 263 -33.49 6.17 8.21
C TYR A 263 -33.32 5.14 7.09
N THR A 264 -33.49 5.57 5.84
CA THR A 264 -33.30 4.69 4.67
C THR A 264 -31.87 4.13 4.61
N VAL A 265 -30.88 4.98 4.88
CA VAL A 265 -29.46 4.58 4.89
C VAL A 265 -29.17 3.68 6.11
N GLU A 266 -29.62 4.06 7.30
CA GLU A 266 -29.43 3.30 8.54
C GLU A 266 -30.04 1.88 8.45
N ASN A 267 -31.28 1.81 7.95
CA ASN A 267 -31.98 0.55 7.76
C ASN A 267 -31.32 -0.33 6.67
N ALA A 268 -30.79 0.29 5.60
CA ALA A 268 -30.03 -0.42 4.60
C ALA A 268 -28.72 -0.96 5.19
N LEU A 269 -27.98 -0.16 5.99
CA LEU A 269 -26.75 -0.55 6.68
C LEU A 269 -27.00 -1.74 7.62
N ALA A 270 -28.07 -1.70 8.42
CA ALA A 270 -28.44 -2.78 9.32
C ALA A 270 -28.77 -4.12 8.63
N LYS A 271 -29.14 -4.08 7.35
CA LYS A 271 -29.51 -5.24 6.54
C LYS A 271 -28.44 -5.74 5.58
N VAL A 272 -27.29 -5.06 5.54
CA VAL A 272 -26.17 -5.49 4.67
C VAL A 272 -25.67 -6.87 5.08
N LYS A 273 -25.59 -7.79 4.09
CA LYS A 273 -25.09 -9.15 4.30
C LYS A 273 -23.85 -9.47 3.46
N ASP A 274 -23.56 -8.67 2.47
CA ASP A 274 -22.48 -8.88 1.52
C ASP A 274 -21.71 -7.58 1.19
N GLU A 275 -20.58 -7.72 0.58
CA GLU A 275 -19.71 -6.59 0.18
C GLU A 275 -20.36 -5.68 -0.86
N SER A 276 -21.17 -6.25 -1.77
CA SER A 276 -21.89 -5.50 -2.79
C SER A 276 -22.96 -4.60 -2.17
N GLY A 277 -23.68 -5.11 -1.16
CA GLY A 277 -24.61 -4.33 -0.34
C GLY A 277 -23.89 -3.19 0.40
N MET A 278 -22.72 -3.49 0.99
CA MET A 278 -21.93 -2.48 1.70
C MET A 278 -21.50 -1.34 0.75
N LYS A 279 -20.95 -1.63 -0.42
CA LYS A 279 -20.54 -0.61 -1.40
C LYS A 279 -21.68 0.34 -1.83
N ARG A 280 -22.92 -0.15 -1.85
CA ARG A 280 -24.10 0.68 -2.17
C ARG A 280 -24.46 1.66 -1.05
N VAL A 281 -24.25 1.25 0.20
CA VAL A 281 -24.61 2.07 1.37
C VAL A 281 -23.44 3.01 1.74
N GLU A 282 -22.21 2.55 1.59
CA GLU A 282 -20.98 3.24 2.02
C GLU A 282 -20.84 4.67 1.48
N ARG A 283 -21.31 4.93 0.27
CA ARG A 283 -21.30 6.27 -0.34
C ARG A 283 -22.16 7.32 0.39
N PHE A 284 -23.05 6.87 1.28
CA PHE A 284 -23.90 7.73 2.12
C PHE A 284 -23.40 7.81 3.56
N LEU A 285 -22.26 7.20 3.85
CA LEU A 285 -21.68 7.17 5.18
C LEU A 285 -20.39 7.98 5.21
N LYS A 286 -20.20 8.70 6.31
CA LYS A 286 -18.91 9.28 6.68
C LYS A 286 -18.38 8.58 7.92
N GLN A 287 -17.07 8.52 8.03
CA GLN A 287 -16.39 7.98 9.19
C GLN A 287 -15.96 9.14 10.07
N GLU A 288 -16.43 9.14 11.30
CA GLU A 288 -16.13 10.19 12.30
C GLU A 288 -15.46 9.58 13.52
N THR A 289 -14.69 10.40 14.24
CA THR A 289 -14.13 10.00 15.54
C THR A 289 -15.25 9.66 16.50
N CYS A 290 -15.15 8.54 17.20
CA CYS A 290 -16.16 8.11 18.16
C CYS A 290 -16.35 9.17 19.25
N PRO A 291 -17.56 9.72 19.45
CA PRO A 291 -17.81 10.78 20.42
C PRO A 291 -17.62 10.34 21.87
N GLU A 292 -17.82 9.05 22.18
CA GLU A 292 -17.69 8.53 23.55
C GLU A 292 -16.23 8.38 23.96
N CYS A 293 -15.40 7.74 23.11
CA CYS A 293 -14.01 7.52 23.45
C CYS A 293 -13.06 8.59 22.93
N GLY A 294 -13.51 9.53 22.10
CA GLY A 294 -12.64 10.54 21.47
C GLY A 294 -11.53 9.95 20.60
N GLY A 295 -11.79 8.80 19.96
CA GLY A 295 -10.80 8.08 19.12
C GLY A 295 -9.86 7.14 19.88
N THR A 296 -9.86 7.12 21.22
CA THR A 296 -8.94 6.31 22.02
C THR A 296 -9.19 4.80 21.93
N ARG A 297 -10.34 4.38 21.39
CA ARG A 297 -10.77 2.98 21.26
C ARG A 297 -11.15 2.31 22.59
N LEU A 298 -10.79 2.94 23.73
CA LEU A 298 -10.90 2.38 25.08
C LEU A 298 -12.20 2.83 25.78
N SER A 299 -12.77 1.94 26.58
CA SER A 299 -13.85 2.23 27.50
C SER A 299 -13.40 3.24 28.59
N GLU A 300 -14.33 3.85 29.29
CA GLU A 300 -14.03 4.77 30.40
C GLU A 300 -13.20 4.09 31.50
N LYS A 301 -13.54 2.82 31.85
CA LYS A 301 -12.81 2.02 32.84
C LYS A 301 -11.37 1.77 32.40
N ALA A 302 -11.13 1.48 31.11
CA ALA A 302 -9.80 1.23 30.57
C ALA A 302 -8.95 2.50 30.44
N ARG A 303 -9.57 3.68 30.34
CA ARG A 303 -8.89 4.98 30.33
C ARG A 303 -8.60 5.54 31.73
N ALA A 304 -9.15 4.92 32.80
CA ALA A 304 -9.00 5.46 34.15
C ALA A 304 -7.61 5.33 34.76
N PRO A 305 -6.84 4.22 34.58
CA PRO A 305 -5.52 4.11 35.19
C PRO A 305 -4.56 5.20 34.75
N LYS A 306 -3.75 5.72 35.67
CA LYS A 306 -2.76 6.77 35.40
C LYS A 306 -1.36 6.36 35.86
N MET A 307 -0.39 6.57 35.02
CA MET A 307 1.03 6.39 35.34
C MET A 307 1.77 7.70 35.07
N ARG A 308 2.50 8.21 36.07
CA ARG A 308 3.16 9.52 36.00
C ARG A 308 2.17 10.64 35.57
N GLY A 309 0.90 10.52 35.99
CA GLY A 309 -0.16 11.48 35.69
C GLY A 309 -0.89 11.28 34.36
N LEU A 310 -0.39 10.44 33.48
CA LEU A 310 -0.93 10.19 32.14
C LEU A 310 -1.71 8.89 32.07
N THR A 311 -2.73 8.85 31.23
CA THR A 311 -3.53 7.68 30.90
C THR A 311 -2.86 6.83 29.81
N LEU A 312 -3.28 5.58 29.65
CA LEU A 312 -2.78 4.72 28.56
C LEU A 312 -3.01 5.33 27.17
N ALA A 313 -4.15 5.99 26.96
CA ALA A 313 -4.49 6.62 25.71
C ALA A 313 -3.53 7.77 25.39
N GLU A 314 -3.25 8.66 26.34
CA GLU A 314 -2.31 9.78 26.15
C GLU A 314 -0.88 9.31 25.88
N VAL A 315 -0.45 8.26 26.57
CA VAL A 315 0.87 7.65 26.36
C VAL A 315 0.96 7.00 24.98
N CYS A 316 -0.10 6.37 24.46
CA CYS A 316 -0.14 5.80 23.12
C CYS A 316 -0.08 6.84 22.00
N GLN A 317 -0.40 8.10 22.28
CA GLN A 317 -0.31 9.21 21.33
C GLN A 317 1.07 9.84 21.25
N MET A 318 1.99 9.46 22.14
CA MET A 318 3.38 9.91 22.04
C MET A 318 4.09 9.25 20.86
N PRO A 319 4.93 9.99 20.09
CA PRO A 319 5.87 9.38 19.17
C PRO A 319 6.78 8.38 19.89
N LEU A 320 7.14 7.28 19.22
CA LEU A 320 7.88 6.18 19.83
C LEU A 320 9.22 6.61 20.44
N ASN A 321 9.89 7.61 19.84
CA ASN A 321 11.13 8.17 20.41
C ASN A 321 10.90 8.81 21.79
N GLN A 322 9.84 9.62 21.94
CA GLN A 322 9.45 10.24 23.20
C GLN A 322 8.93 9.21 24.20
N LEU A 323 8.09 8.27 23.71
CA LEU A 323 7.57 7.18 24.52
C LEU A 323 8.69 6.30 25.10
N ASN A 324 9.72 6.01 24.32
CA ASN A 324 10.86 5.23 24.77
C ASN A 324 11.61 5.93 25.94
N GLN A 325 11.77 7.25 25.87
CA GLN A 325 12.33 8.04 26.98
C GLN A 325 11.41 8.06 28.19
N TRP A 326 10.11 8.25 27.97
CA TRP A 326 9.10 8.26 29.02
C TRP A 326 9.08 6.94 29.81
N VAL A 327 9.18 5.79 29.12
CA VAL A 327 9.24 4.46 29.72
C VAL A 327 10.51 4.27 30.54
N ALA A 328 11.64 4.80 30.11
CA ALA A 328 12.90 4.72 30.83
C ALA A 328 12.84 5.36 32.24
N ASP A 329 12.00 6.38 32.41
CA ASP A 329 11.81 7.07 33.70
C ASP A 329 10.77 6.38 34.61
N VAL A 330 10.01 5.40 34.14
CA VAL A 330 8.96 4.74 34.92
C VAL A 330 9.49 4.09 36.21
N PRO A 331 10.58 3.29 36.20
CA PRO A 331 11.09 2.66 37.42
C PRO A 331 11.45 3.68 38.51
N ALA A 332 12.04 4.82 38.12
CA ALA A 332 12.43 5.85 39.09
C ALA A 332 11.25 6.54 39.76
N SER A 333 10.09 6.58 39.10
CA SER A 333 8.85 7.18 39.61
C SER A 333 8.09 6.32 40.60
N LEU A 334 8.51 5.08 40.81
CA LEU A 334 7.82 4.09 41.61
C LEU A 334 8.51 3.86 43.00
N PRO A 335 7.76 3.35 44.03
CA PRO A 335 8.36 2.92 45.27
C PRO A 335 9.51 1.94 45.03
N GLU A 336 10.52 1.99 45.89
CA GLU A 336 11.75 1.21 45.75
C GLU A 336 11.47 -0.30 45.61
N SER A 337 10.53 -0.83 46.36
CA SER A 337 10.12 -2.24 46.33
C SER A 337 9.54 -2.70 44.98
N MET A 338 9.03 -1.79 44.15
CA MET A 338 8.44 -2.09 42.83
C MET A 338 9.44 -1.92 41.67
N ARG A 339 10.56 -1.22 41.88
CA ARG A 339 11.52 -0.89 40.84
C ARG A 339 12.08 -2.10 40.06
N PRO A 340 12.47 -3.25 40.76
CA PRO A 340 13.01 -4.38 39.99
C PRO A 340 12.01 -4.99 39.01
N MET A 341 10.73 -5.09 39.39
CA MET A 341 9.67 -5.58 38.50
C MET A 341 9.41 -4.56 37.35
N ALA A 342 9.34 -3.28 37.71
CA ALA A 342 9.16 -2.23 36.69
C ALA A 342 10.30 -2.22 35.69
N GLN A 343 11.55 -2.35 36.15
CA GLN A 343 12.72 -2.42 35.27
C GLN A 343 12.62 -3.58 34.28
N SER A 344 12.25 -4.78 34.73
CA SER A 344 12.10 -5.96 33.84
C SER A 344 11.06 -5.75 32.75
N ILE A 345 9.93 -5.10 33.08
CA ILE A 345 8.89 -4.80 32.07
C ILE A 345 9.37 -3.72 31.10
N CYS A 346 10.04 -2.67 31.60
CA CYS A 346 10.61 -1.60 30.78
C CYS A 346 11.71 -2.11 29.85
N ASP A 347 12.59 -3.00 30.32
CA ASP A 347 13.64 -3.60 29.50
C ASP A 347 13.06 -4.38 28.32
N SER A 348 11.97 -5.15 28.55
CA SER A 348 11.26 -5.84 27.47
C SER A 348 10.66 -4.88 26.43
N PHE A 349 10.16 -3.73 26.87
CA PHE A 349 9.69 -2.67 25.97
C PHE A 349 10.84 -2.08 25.16
N HIS A 350 11.93 -1.68 25.82
CA HIS A 350 13.09 -1.06 25.20
C HIS A 350 13.77 -1.95 24.16
N LEU A 351 13.80 -3.27 24.40
CA LEU A 351 14.38 -4.22 23.43
C LEU A 351 13.66 -4.16 22.07
N THR A 352 12.33 -4.10 22.08
CA THR A 352 11.54 -3.98 20.85
C THR A 352 11.57 -2.56 20.28
N ALA A 353 11.45 -1.54 21.16
CA ALA A 353 11.44 -0.14 20.73
C ALA A 353 12.74 0.27 20.05
N ARG A 354 13.91 -0.18 20.54
CA ARG A 354 15.22 0.10 19.98
C ARG A 354 15.28 -0.26 18.50
N ARG A 355 14.84 -1.45 18.12
CA ARG A 355 14.88 -1.90 16.72
C ARG A 355 13.95 -1.08 15.81
N LEU A 356 12.80 -0.70 16.32
CA LEU A 356 11.88 0.17 15.58
C LEU A 356 12.46 1.58 15.38
N LEU A 357 13.17 2.10 16.39
CA LEU A 357 13.87 3.38 16.29
C LEU A 357 15.01 3.34 15.28
N GLU A 358 15.83 2.29 15.30
CA GLU A 358 16.93 2.07 14.34
C GLU A 358 16.41 1.93 12.91
N LEU A 359 15.21 1.34 12.72
CA LEU A 359 14.52 1.26 11.44
C LEU A 359 13.81 2.56 11.04
N GLY A 360 14.00 3.66 11.77
CA GLY A 360 13.44 4.96 11.45
C GLY A 360 11.93 5.12 11.69
N LEU A 361 11.33 4.32 12.59
CA LEU A 361 9.91 4.38 12.93
C LEU A 361 9.61 5.19 14.21
N GLY A 362 10.57 5.95 14.69
CA GLY A 362 10.51 6.71 15.95
C GLY A 362 9.41 7.78 15.99
N TYR A 363 8.95 8.27 14.86
CA TYR A 363 7.89 9.27 14.75
C TYR A 363 6.47 8.70 14.83
N LEU A 364 6.31 7.37 14.74
CA LEU A 364 5.00 6.73 14.79
C LEU A 364 4.49 6.64 16.23
N THR A 365 3.17 6.83 16.37
CA THR A 365 2.46 6.67 17.65
C THR A 365 1.83 5.29 17.74
N LEU A 366 1.70 4.73 18.94
CA LEU A 366 1.18 3.36 19.11
C LEU A 366 -0.30 3.24 18.74
N ASP A 367 -1.08 4.30 18.81
CA ASP A 367 -2.49 4.36 18.45
C ASP A 367 -2.72 4.50 16.94
N ARG A 368 -1.67 4.79 16.15
CA ARG A 368 -1.80 4.95 14.70
C ARG A 368 -2.37 3.69 14.06
N ALA A 369 -3.45 3.85 13.32
CA ALA A 369 -4.11 2.73 12.63
C ALA A 369 -3.13 2.06 11.63
N ALA A 370 -2.95 0.75 11.74
CA ALA A 370 -1.98 0.02 10.90
C ALA A 370 -2.32 0.06 9.41
N ALA A 371 -3.60 0.26 9.06
CA ALA A 371 -4.03 0.45 7.68
C ALA A 371 -3.54 1.77 7.06
N THR A 372 -3.18 2.77 7.87
CA THR A 372 -2.66 4.07 7.41
C THR A 372 -1.14 4.10 7.26
N LEU A 373 -0.47 3.02 7.63
CA LEU A 373 0.97 2.89 7.45
C LEU A 373 1.31 2.65 5.98
N SER A 374 2.41 3.25 5.53
CA SER A 374 2.97 2.97 4.21
C SER A 374 3.42 1.51 4.09
N THR A 375 3.68 1.05 2.88
CA THR A 375 4.16 -0.32 2.64
C THR A 375 5.48 -0.58 3.35
N GLY A 376 6.45 0.36 3.26
CA GLY A 376 7.73 0.24 3.94
C GLY A 376 7.61 0.30 5.47
N GLU A 377 6.72 1.14 6.03
CA GLU A 377 6.46 1.16 7.48
C GLU A 377 5.91 -0.18 7.98
N ARG A 378 4.96 -0.78 7.25
CA ARG A 378 4.40 -2.10 7.58
C ARG A 378 5.46 -3.20 7.51
N GLN A 379 6.31 -3.19 6.51
CA GLN A 379 7.38 -4.17 6.35
C GLN A 379 8.40 -4.08 7.49
N ARG A 380 8.85 -2.86 7.82
CA ARG A 380 9.77 -2.62 8.95
C ARG A 380 9.18 -3.01 10.30
N MET A 381 7.89 -2.76 10.50
CA MET A 381 7.17 -3.22 11.69
C MET A 381 7.19 -4.75 11.81
N GLN A 382 6.98 -5.48 10.70
CA GLN A 382 7.03 -6.95 10.69
C GLN A 382 8.45 -7.47 10.93
N LEU A 383 9.45 -6.80 10.35
CA LEU A 383 10.86 -7.16 10.53
C LEU A 383 11.30 -7.03 12.01
N ALA A 384 10.98 -5.92 12.66
CA ALA A 384 11.27 -5.72 14.08
C ALA A 384 10.60 -6.79 14.97
N ARG A 385 9.40 -7.25 14.57
CA ARG A 385 8.71 -8.34 15.26
C ARG A 385 9.42 -9.70 15.09
N ALA A 386 9.98 -9.96 13.91
CA ALA A 386 10.69 -11.20 13.62
C ALA A 386 11.91 -11.39 14.55
N VAL A 387 12.71 -10.33 14.73
CA VAL A 387 13.87 -10.35 15.64
C VAL A 387 13.49 -10.59 17.11
N ARG A 388 12.37 -10.00 17.55
CA ARG A 388 11.92 -10.15 18.93
C ARG A 388 11.64 -11.61 19.31
N ASN A 389 11.18 -12.43 18.38
CA ASN A 389 10.75 -13.81 18.68
C ASN A 389 11.93 -14.75 19.03
N ARG A 390 13.20 -14.33 18.82
CA ARG A 390 14.41 -15.10 19.12
C ARG A 390 14.32 -16.57 18.70
N THR A 391 13.75 -16.79 17.53
CA THR A 391 13.74 -18.12 16.90
C THR A 391 15.15 -18.48 16.45
N THR A 392 15.48 -19.76 16.43
CA THR A 392 16.77 -20.25 15.93
C THR A 392 16.53 -21.33 14.88
N GLY A 393 17.45 -21.47 13.93
CA GLY A 393 17.35 -22.47 12.86
C GLY A 393 16.27 -22.17 11.83
N VAL A 394 15.91 -20.91 11.63
CA VAL A 394 14.90 -20.44 10.66
C VAL A 394 15.58 -19.76 9.48
N LEU A 395 15.02 -19.94 8.29
CA LEU A 395 15.38 -19.18 7.10
C LEU A 395 14.44 -17.97 6.96
N TYR A 396 14.98 -16.77 7.08
CA TYR A 396 14.24 -15.53 6.82
C TYR A 396 14.46 -15.11 5.37
N VAL A 397 13.38 -15.00 4.60
CA VAL A 397 13.40 -14.51 3.22
C VAL A 397 12.85 -13.09 3.24
N LEU A 398 13.69 -12.10 3.00
CA LEU A 398 13.37 -10.68 2.99
C LEU A 398 13.28 -10.19 1.54
N ASP A 399 12.09 -9.78 1.13
CA ASP A 399 11.84 -9.33 -0.24
C ASP A 399 11.77 -7.80 -0.27
N GLU A 400 12.84 -7.18 -0.77
CA GLU A 400 13.05 -5.73 -0.88
C GLU A 400 12.81 -4.95 0.44
N PRO A 401 13.51 -5.30 1.53
CA PRO A 401 13.30 -4.66 2.82
C PRO A 401 13.81 -3.20 2.88
N SER A 402 14.57 -2.74 1.90
CA SER A 402 15.05 -1.36 1.76
C SER A 402 13.98 -0.37 1.29
N ILE A 403 12.81 -0.86 0.85
CA ILE A 403 11.73 -0.02 0.28
C ILE A 403 11.38 1.16 1.19
N GLY A 404 11.42 2.38 0.61
CA GLY A 404 11.07 3.62 1.30
C GLY A 404 12.00 3.95 2.48
N LEU A 405 13.18 3.31 2.56
CA LEU A 405 14.22 3.66 3.52
C LEU A 405 15.11 4.76 2.97
N HIS A 406 15.29 5.78 3.78
CA HIS A 406 16.37 6.74 3.55
C HIS A 406 17.73 6.06 3.84
N PRO A 407 18.82 6.36 3.11
CA PRO A 407 20.15 5.77 3.33
C PRO A 407 20.61 5.78 4.79
N ALA A 408 20.25 6.81 5.56
CA ALA A 408 20.55 6.89 6.99
C ALA A 408 19.97 5.74 7.84
N ASN A 409 18.96 5.03 7.36
CA ASN A 409 18.30 3.94 8.08
C ASN A 409 18.76 2.54 7.62
N LEU A 410 19.60 2.43 6.58
CA LEU A 410 20.11 1.14 6.10
C LEU A 410 20.95 0.42 7.16
N ALA A 411 21.75 1.16 7.92
CA ALA A 411 22.53 0.59 9.03
C ALA A 411 21.63 -0.11 10.08
N GLY A 412 20.45 0.44 10.36
CA GLY A 412 19.47 -0.20 11.25
C GLY A 412 18.93 -1.51 10.69
N LEU A 413 18.67 -1.57 9.37
CA LEU A 413 18.23 -2.78 8.69
C LEU A 413 19.33 -3.85 8.72
N THR A 414 20.59 -3.48 8.42
CA THR A 414 21.74 -4.38 8.52
C THR A 414 21.89 -4.92 9.94
N GLY A 415 21.76 -4.05 10.97
CA GLY A 415 21.81 -4.49 12.37
C GLY A 415 20.75 -5.53 12.72
N VAL A 416 19.53 -5.38 12.20
CA VAL A 416 18.45 -6.35 12.38
C VAL A 416 18.79 -7.70 11.74
N MET A 417 19.34 -7.71 10.52
CA MET A 417 19.77 -8.95 9.86
C MET A 417 20.90 -9.64 10.62
N GLN A 418 21.87 -8.87 11.12
CA GLN A 418 22.96 -9.39 11.94
C GLN A 418 22.47 -10.02 13.26
N ASP A 419 21.45 -9.44 13.90
CA ASP A 419 20.82 -10.06 15.08
C ASP A 419 20.18 -11.41 14.75
N LEU A 420 19.48 -11.51 13.62
CA LEU A 420 18.89 -12.77 13.18
C LEU A 420 19.98 -13.86 12.98
N ILE A 421 21.11 -13.48 12.39
CA ILE A 421 22.25 -14.40 12.22
C ILE A 421 22.87 -14.76 13.59
N ALA A 422 23.04 -13.79 14.50
CA ALA A 422 23.58 -14.04 15.84
C ALA A 422 22.69 -14.98 16.67
N ASP A 423 21.39 -14.96 16.44
CA ASP A 423 20.43 -15.91 17.03
C ASP A 423 20.40 -17.28 16.35
N GLY A 424 21.33 -17.56 15.38
CA GLY A 424 21.48 -18.86 14.73
C GLY A 424 20.50 -19.11 13.59
N ASN A 425 20.08 -18.05 12.89
CA ASN A 425 19.22 -18.13 11.72
C ASN A 425 20.00 -17.90 10.43
N SER A 426 19.32 -18.07 9.29
CA SER A 426 19.81 -17.74 7.96
C SER A 426 18.95 -16.63 7.35
N VAL A 427 19.56 -15.71 6.61
CA VAL A 427 18.86 -14.62 5.94
C VAL A 427 19.10 -14.68 4.44
N VAL A 428 18.03 -14.71 3.65
CA VAL A 428 18.06 -14.49 2.21
C VAL A 428 17.44 -13.12 1.95
N LEU A 429 18.22 -12.23 1.38
CA LEU A 429 17.87 -10.86 1.06
C LEU A 429 17.70 -10.71 -0.45
N VAL A 430 16.51 -10.41 -0.93
CA VAL A 430 16.28 -9.94 -2.30
C VAL A 430 16.24 -8.41 -2.24
N ASP A 431 17.21 -7.76 -2.86
CA ASP A 431 17.27 -6.30 -2.87
C ASP A 431 18.00 -5.76 -4.11
N HIS A 432 17.92 -4.47 -4.32
CA HIS A 432 18.55 -3.73 -5.40
C HIS A 432 19.53 -2.66 -4.91
N ASP A 433 19.42 -2.29 -3.63
CA ASP A 433 20.29 -1.30 -3.02
C ASP A 433 21.72 -1.86 -2.89
N THR A 434 22.66 -1.22 -3.58
CA THR A 434 24.07 -1.67 -3.61
C THR A 434 24.77 -1.52 -2.27
N GLN A 435 24.36 -0.56 -1.43
CA GLN A 435 24.93 -0.40 -0.08
C GLN A 435 24.51 -1.58 0.79
N LEU A 436 23.22 -1.96 0.73
CA LEU A 436 22.70 -3.09 1.50
C LEU A 436 23.26 -4.43 1.00
N LEU A 437 23.35 -4.61 -0.33
CA LEU A 437 23.91 -5.82 -0.93
C LEU A 437 25.41 -6.00 -0.62
N SER A 438 26.16 -4.91 -0.46
CA SER A 438 27.58 -4.98 -0.07
C SER A 438 27.79 -5.53 1.35
N GLU A 439 26.79 -5.48 2.21
CA GLU A 439 26.80 -6.02 3.56
C GLU A 439 26.52 -7.55 3.61
N ALA A 440 26.11 -8.16 2.48
CA ALA A 440 25.89 -9.59 2.41
C ALA A 440 27.21 -10.37 2.51
N ASN A 441 27.16 -11.56 3.13
CA ASN A 441 28.30 -12.48 3.18
C ASN A 441 28.51 -13.22 1.86
N TRP A 442 27.40 -13.47 1.15
CA TRP A 442 27.38 -14.18 -0.13
C TRP A 442 26.31 -13.58 -1.02
N MET A 443 26.53 -13.56 -2.30
CA MET A 443 25.56 -13.09 -3.29
C MET A 443 25.31 -14.12 -4.38
N ILE A 444 24.10 -14.12 -4.89
CA ILE A 444 23.64 -14.89 -6.06
C ILE A 444 23.00 -13.89 -7.01
N GLU A 445 23.55 -13.76 -8.21
CA GLU A 445 23.00 -12.85 -9.20
C GLU A 445 22.21 -13.61 -10.26
N MET A 446 20.97 -13.17 -10.45
CA MET A 446 20.02 -13.72 -11.42
C MET A 446 20.02 -12.88 -12.69
N GLY A 447 20.01 -13.55 -13.83
CA GLY A 447 20.04 -12.87 -15.12
C GLY A 447 20.02 -13.81 -16.30
N PRO A 448 20.66 -13.39 -17.44
CA PRO A 448 21.33 -12.09 -17.65
C PRO A 448 20.37 -10.92 -17.91
N GLU A 449 19.12 -11.20 -18.29
CA GLU A 449 18.07 -10.24 -18.63
C GLU A 449 16.77 -10.60 -17.91
N ALA A 450 15.69 -9.93 -18.26
CA ALA A 450 14.35 -10.17 -17.73
C ALA A 450 13.57 -11.25 -18.53
N GLY A 451 12.51 -11.81 -17.93
CA GLY A 451 11.53 -12.67 -18.62
C GLY A 451 12.15 -13.93 -19.24
N ALA A 452 11.85 -14.15 -20.53
CA ALA A 452 12.31 -15.34 -21.25
C ALA A 452 13.84 -15.48 -21.36
N ASN A 453 14.57 -14.37 -21.32
CA ASN A 453 16.04 -14.35 -21.38
C ASN A 453 16.69 -14.36 -19.99
N GLY A 454 15.90 -14.29 -18.92
CA GLY A 454 16.36 -14.40 -17.53
C GLY A 454 16.31 -15.82 -16.98
N GLY A 455 16.18 -15.92 -15.67
CA GLY A 455 15.95 -17.18 -14.95
C GLY A 455 17.16 -18.06 -14.78
N ARG A 456 18.39 -17.52 -14.86
CA ARG A 456 19.65 -18.25 -14.64
C ARG A 456 20.48 -17.57 -13.56
N VAL A 457 21.31 -18.32 -12.87
CA VAL A 457 22.39 -17.76 -12.05
C VAL A 457 23.52 -17.37 -12.99
N ILE A 458 23.93 -16.10 -13.00
CA ILE A 458 25.00 -15.58 -13.87
C ILE A 458 26.31 -15.36 -13.10
N ALA A 459 26.24 -15.06 -11.81
CA ALA A 459 27.38 -14.91 -10.93
C ALA A 459 27.01 -15.31 -9.50
N GLN A 460 27.96 -15.80 -8.72
CA GLN A 460 27.81 -16.07 -7.29
C GLN A 460 29.15 -15.97 -6.57
N GLY A 461 29.13 -15.49 -5.34
CA GLY A 461 30.34 -15.31 -4.54
C GLY A 461 30.17 -14.24 -3.47
N THR A 462 31.25 -13.77 -2.90
CA THR A 462 31.22 -12.58 -2.03
C THR A 462 30.93 -11.32 -2.85
N PRO A 463 30.41 -10.23 -2.24
CA PRO A 463 30.24 -8.95 -2.96
C PRO A 463 31.51 -8.48 -3.69
N ALA A 464 32.67 -8.65 -3.08
CA ALA A 464 33.97 -8.31 -3.69
C ALA A 464 34.28 -9.19 -4.92
N ALA A 465 33.93 -10.48 -4.87
CA ALA A 465 34.13 -11.36 -6.01
C ALA A 465 33.20 -10.98 -7.19
N LEU A 466 31.94 -10.62 -6.91
CA LEU A 466 31.03 -10.16 -7.95
C LEU A 466 31.44 -8.81 -8.55
N ALA A 467 32.04 -7.92 -7.74
CA ALA A 467 32.57 -6.64 -8.21
C ALA A 467 33.65 -6.79 -9.30
N GLU A 468 34.41 -7.91 -9.27
CA GLU A 468 35.47 -8.23 -10.23
C GLU A 468 34.99 -9.17 -11.37
N ASP A 469 33.79 -9.78 -11.24
CA ASP A 469 33.27 -10.72 -12.21
C ASP A 469 32.69 -10.00 -13.43
N SER A 470 33.26 -10.25 -14.60
CA SER A 470 32.81 -9.67 -15.87
C SER A 470 31.41 -10.14 -16.32
N ALA A 471 30.90 -11.24 -15.79
CA ALA A 471 29.56 -11.75 -16.06
C ALA A 471 28.50 -11.02 -15.19
N SER A 472 28.92 -10.42 -14.07
CA SER A 472 28.03 -9.73 -13.16
C SER A 472 27.52 -8.39 -13.74
N ARG A 473 26.21 -8.19 -13.67
CA ARG A 473 25.55 -6.93 -14.05
C ARG A 473 25.55 -5.92 -12.91
N ILE A 474 25.48 -6.40 -11.67
CA ILE A 474 25.52 -5.55 -10.46
C ILE A 474 26.98 -5.21 -10.07
N GLY A 475 27.95 -6.06 -10.46
CA GLY A 475 29.36 -5.93 -10.10
C GLY A 475 29.96 -4.55 -10.35
N PRO A 476 29.79 -3.92 -11.51
CA PRO A 476 30.30 -2.57 -11.78
C PRO A 476 29.76 -1.50 -10.82
N PHE A 477 28.52 -1.67 -10.34
CA PHE A 477 27.90 -0.75 -9.36
C PHE A 477 28.44 -1.01 -7.96
N LEU A 478 28.65 -2.26 -7.57
CA LEU A 478 29.32 -2.63 -6.31
C LEU A 478 30.76 -2.12 -6.27
N ALA A 479 31.48 -2.18 -7.38
CA ALA A 479 32.84 -1.67 -7.52
C ALA A 479 32.91 -0.12 -7.60
N GLY A 480 31.74 0.57 -7.74
CA GLY A 480 31.70 2.01 -7.95
C GLY A 480 32.26 2.48 -9.31
N THR A 481 32.53 1.54 -10.25
CA THR A 481 33.02 1.82 -11.60
C THR A 481 31.92 2.24 -12.58
N ALA A 482 30.68 1.83 -12.32
CA ALA A 482 29.50 2.29 -13.02
C ALA A 482 28.65 3.19 -12.12
N GLN A 483 28.08 4.22 -12.70
CA GLN A 483 27.17 5.13 -12.01
C GLN A 483 25.95 5.38 -12.87
N VAL A 484 24.79 5.45 -12.25
CA VAL A 484 23.57 5.90 -12.90
C VAL A 484 23.62 7.43 -12.92
N ALA A 485 23.54 8.02 -14.11
CA ALA A 485 23.62 9.47 -14.26
C ALA A 485 22.75 9.98 -15.42
N ARG A 486 22.30 11.22 -15.28
CA ARG A 486 21.59 12.00 -16.27
C ARG A 486 22.31 13.35 -16.45
N THR A 487 22.29 13.90 -17.65
CA THR A 487 22.76 15.26 -17.89
C THR A 487 21.78 16.26 -17.27
N ARG A 488 22.23 17.03 -16.30
CA ARG A 488 21.42 18.02 -15.61
C ARG A 488 21.43 19.36 -16.32
N CYS A 489 20.41 20.16 -16.05
CA CYS A 489 20.35 21.55 -16.49
C CYS A 489 21.41 22.38 -15.73
N PRO A 490 22.08 23.37 -16.39
CA PRO A 490 22.93 24.32 -15.69
C PRO A 490 22.16 25.10 -14.63
N ALA A 491 22.80 25.37 -13.49
CA ALA A 491 22.16 26.06 -12.35
C ALA A 491 21.55 27.43 -12.74
N GLU A 492 22.22 28.15 -13.64
CA GLU A 492 21.79 29.46 -14.14
C GLU A 492 20.46 29.40 -14.95
N GLU A 493 20.13 28.23 -15.51
CA GLU A 493 18.95 28.02 -16.34
C GLU A 493 17.79 27.33 -15.60
N LEU A 494 17.94 27.03 -14.31
CA LEU A 494 16.94 26.29 -13.54
C LEU A 494 15.53 26.87 -13.67
N PHE A 495 15.37 28.16 -13.49
CA PHE A 495 14.09 28.85 -13.48
C PHE A 495 13.76 29.56 -14.80
N SER A 496 14.50 29.30 -15.87
CA SER A 496 14.34 29.97 -17.18
C SER A 496 12.97 29.74 -17.83
N GLN A 497 12.33 28.60 -17.54
CA GLN A 497 11.01 28.22 -18.08
C GLN A 497 9.84 28.62 -17.18
N GLY A 498 10.12 29.33 -16.07
CA GLY A 498 9.13 29.76 -15.10
C GLY A 498 9.20 29.01 -13.77
N THR A 499 8.28 29.32 -12.89
CA THR A 499 8.26 28.84 -11.50
C THR A 499 6.85 28.39 -11.11
N ILE A 500 6.74 27.29 -10.41
CA ILE A 500 5.56 26.90 -9.65
C ILE A 500 5.82 27.30 -8.19
N ARG A 501 4.86 28.01 -7.56
CA ARG A 501 4.95 28.38 -6.15
C ARG A 501 3.82 27.74 -5.39
N LEU A 502 4.13 27.20 -4.22
CA LEU A 502 3.16 26.64 -3.29
C LEU A 502 3.39 27.25 -1.92
N SER A 503 2.33 27.74 -1.30
CA SER A 503 2.31 28.18 0.10
C SER A 503 1.32 27.34 0.88
N THR A 504 1.74 26.79 2.02
CA THR A 504 0.87 25.96 2.86
C THR A 504 0.73 26.52 4.27
N ARG A 505 -0.40 26.22 4.90
CA ARG A 505 -0.59 26.28 6.36
C ARG A 505 -0.13 24.97 6.97
N ALA A 506 -0.15 24.87 8.30
CA ALA A 506 0.17 23.62 8.98
C ALA A 506 -0.82 22.51 8.58
N ILE A 507 -0.27 21.33 8.29
CA ILE A 507 -1.03 20.09 8.03
C ILE A 507 -0.25 18.90 8.59
N HIS A 508 -0.88 18.08 9.41
CA HIS A 508 -0.23 16.97 10.12
C HIS A 508 1.03 17.46 10.86
N THR A 509 2.19 16.91 10.50
CA THR A 509 3.49 17.36 11.05
C THR A 509 4.16 18.45 10.21
N VAL A 510 3.66 18.72 8.99
CA VAL A 510 4.23 19.74 8.09
C VAL A 510 3.84 21.12 8.59
N LYS A 511 4.83 21.94 8.84
CA LYS A 511 4.71 23.33 9.29
C LYS A 511 4.36 24.25 8.12
N PRO A 512 3.82 25.47 8.37
CA PRO A 512 3.64 26.43 7.29
C PRO A 512 4.94 26.65 6.53
N LEU A 513 4.87 26.51 5.20
CA LEU A 513 6.06 26.66 4.34
C LEU A 513 5.70 27.28 3.00
N GLU A 514 6.70 27.82 2.35
CA GLU A 514 6.69 28.25 0.95
C GLU A 514 7.76 27.51 0.19
N VAL A 515 7.41 27.03 -1.00
CA VAL A 515 8.33 26.33 -1.87
C VAL A 515 8.18 26.79 -3.31
N ARG A 516 9.31 26.80 -4.02
CA ARG A 516 9.38 27.12 -5.45
C ARG A 516 9.94 25.94 -6.18
N LEU A 517 9.30 25.54 -7.28
CA LEU A 517 9.74 24.47 -8.15
C LEU A 517 10.00 25.05 -9.55
N PRO A 518 11.12 24.72 -10.18
CA PRO A 518 11.40 25.13 -11.55
C PRO A 518 10.52 24.36 -12.55
N LYS A 519 9.92 25.07 -13.51
CA LYS A 519 9.16 24.45 -14.61
C LYS A 519 10.11 23.81 -15.63
N GLY A 520 9.65 22.73 -16.28
CA GLY A 520 10.41 22.02 -17.29
C GLY A 520 11.70 21.38 -16.78
N ARG A 521 11.77 21.05 -15.51
CA ARG A 521 12.94 20.46 -14.83
C ARG A 521 12.54 19.24 -13.99
N LEU A 522 13.54 18.41 -13.67
CA LEU A 522 13.40 17.32 -12.71
C LEU A 522 13.63 17.85 -11.29
N THR A 523 12.56 17.97 -10.54
CA THR A 523 12.62 18.29 -9.10
C THR A 523 12.44 17.01 -8.28
N VAL A 524 13.38 16.73 -7.37
CA VAL A 524 13.25 15.61 -6.43
C VAL A 524 13.00 16.14 -5.02
N VAL A 525 11.95 15.63 -4.39
CA VAL A 525 11.60 15.88 -3.00
C VAL A 525 12.08 14.69 -2.18
N THR A 526 13.06 14.93 -1.35
CA THR A 526 13.75 13.91 -0.53
C THR A 526 13.71 14.24 0.97
N GLY A 527 14.32 13.41 1.79
CA GLY A 527 14.40 13.53 3.24
C GLY A 527 14.06 12.25 3.97
N VAL A 528 14.32 12.20 5.27
CA VAL A 528 14.09 11.00 6.09
C VAL A 528 12.63 10.55 6.10
N SER A 529 12.38 9.30 6.48
CA SER A 529 11.00 8.78 6.60
C SER A 529 10.20 9.60 7.63
N GLY A 530 8.94 9.94 7.28
CA GLY A 530 8.08 10.75 8.15
C GLY A 530 8.39 12.25 8.17
N SER A 531 9.30 12.77 7.31
CA SER A 531 9.62 14.20 7.23
C SER A 531 8.54 15.07 6.56
N GLY A 532 7.50 14.45 5.96
CA GLY A 532 6.36 15.15 5.37
C GLY A 532 6.40 15.30 3.85
N LYS A 533 7.27 14.55 3.14
CA LYS A 533 7.36 14.57 1.66
C LYS A 533 6.03 14.30 0.96
N THR A 534 5.38 13.19 1.31
CA THR A 534 4.08 12.79 0.76
C THR A 534 3.02 13.85 1.01
N THR A 535 2.98 14.42 2.22
CA THR A 535 2.06 15.50 2.58
C THR A 535 2.30 16.77 1.76
N LEU A 536 3.57 17.15 1.55
CA LEU A 536 3.92 18.31 0.72
C LEU A 536 3.50 18.10 -0.74
N VAL A 537 3.79 16.93 -1.32
CA VAL A 537 3.60 16.70 -2.74
C VAL A 537 2.20 16.17 -3.06
N LEU A 538 1.76 15.09 -2.40
CA LEU A 538 0.49 14.42 -2.75
C LEU A 538 -0.73 15.04 -2.10
N GLU A 539 -0.60 15.60 -0.89
CA GLU A 539 -1.73 16.18 -0.18
C GLU A 539 -1.83 17.70 -0.37
N SER A 540 -0.72 18.38 -0.74
CA SER A 540 -0.71 19.84 -0.89
C SER A 540 -0.48 20.29 -2.32
N LEU A 541 0.65 19.93 -2.96
CA LEU A 541 1.01 20.41 -4.30
C LEU A 541 0.03 19.88 -5.37
N ALA A 542 -0.19 18.57 -5.43
CA ALA A 542 -1.02 17.95 -6.47
C ALA A 542 -2.50 18.42 -6.37
N PRO A 543 -3.17 18.38 -5.20
CA PRO A 543 -4.54 18.89 -5.08
C PRO A 543 -4.63 20.40 -5.27
N GLY A 544 -3.63 21.15 -4.79
CA GLY A 544 -3.58 22.61 -4.96
C GLY A 544 -3.47 23.03 -6.41
N LEU A 545 -2.61 22.36 -7.21
CA LEU A 545 -2.50 22.56 -8.65
C LEU A 545 -3.80 22.22 -9.37
N ASN A 546 -4.39 21.05 -9.06
CA ASN A 546 -5.67 20.62 -9.67
C ASN A 546 -6.79 21.64 -9.38
N ALA A 547 -6.93 22.11 -8.14
CA ALA A 547 -7.92 23.10 -7.79
C ALA A 547 -7.68 24.44 -8.54
N ALA A 548 -6.43 24.90 -8.65
CA ALA A 548 -6.08 26.10 -9.38
C ALA A 548 -6.39 25.99 -10.87
N ILE A 549 -6.12 24.85 -11.50
CA ILE A 549 -6.37 24.57 -12.93
C ILE A 549 -7.87 24.58 -13.24
N HIS A 550 -8.69 23.96 -12.37
CA HIS A 550 -10.13 23.83 -12.60
C HIS A 550 -10.94 24.99 -12.01
N GLY A 551 -10.30 25.96 -11.35
CA GLY A 551 -10.99 27.07 -10.68
C GLY A 551 -11.80 26.63 -9.47
N GLU A 552 -11.40 25.54 -8.84
CA GLU A 552 -12.03 24.99 -7.64
C GLU A 552 -11.46 25.64 -6.37
N LYS A 553 -12.14 25.42 -5.25
CA LYS A 553 -11.65 25.90 -3.94
C LYS A 553 -10.37 25.13 -3.55
N LEU A 554 -9.31 25.85 -3.21
CA LEU A 554 -8.07 25.26 -2.71
C LEU A 554 -8.33 24.43 -1.44
N PRO A 555 -7.59 23.33 -1.22
CA PRO A 555 -7.61 22.62 0.05
C PRO A 555 -7.37 23.58 1.22
N GLU A 556 -7.98 23.37 2.35
CA GLU A 556 -7.99 24.28 3.49
C GLU A 556 -6.59 24.65 4.01
N HIS A 557 -5.67 23.68 3.93
CA HIS A 557 -4.27 23.85 4.34
C HIS A 557 -3.38 24.46 3.24
N VAL A 558 -3.87 24.61 2.01
CA VAL A 558 -3.14 25.28 0.92
C VAL A 558 -3.50 26.78 0.95
N ALA A 559 -2.50 27.60 1.27
CA ALA A 559 -2.69 29.05 1.35
C ALA A 559 -2.70 29.72 -0.02
N GLY A 560 -1.93 29.20 -0.98
CA GLY A 560 -1.87 29.67 -2.35
C GLY A 560 -1.04 28.79 -3.26
N VAL A 561 -1.40 28.77 -4.54
CA VAL A 561 -0.65 28.14 -5.63
C VAL A 561 -0.56 29.08 -6.81
N GLU A 562 0.65 29.28 -7.30
CA GLU A 562 0.91 30.02 -8.54
C GLU A 562 1.60 29.05 -9.52
N ALA A 563 0.96 28.78 -10.64
CA ALA A 563 1.44 27.82 -11.65
C ALA A 563 1.04 28.26 -13.05
N GLU A 564 1.54 29.43 -13.49
CA GLU A 564 1.21 29.97 -14.79
C GLU A 564 1.59 29.00 -15.93
N GLY A 565 0.63 28.76 -16.82
CA GLY A 565 0.77 27.88 -17.98
C GLY A 565 0.71 26.39 -17.67
N VAL A 566 0.46 25.96 -16.42
CA VAL A 566 0.17 24.55 -16.09
C VAL A 566 -1.32 24.28 -16.32
N ARG A 567 -1.63 23.23 -17.10
CA ARG A 567 -3.01 22.84 -17.46
C ARG A 567 -3.38 21.44 -17.00
N GLN A 568 -2.40 20.60 -16.70
CA GLN A 568 -2.63 19.22 -16.30
C GLN A 568 -1.67 18.80 -15.19
N VAL A 569 -2.18 18.04 -14.23
CA VAL A 569 -1.37 17.34 -13.22
C VAL A 569 -1.63 15.86 -13.36
N LYS A 570 -0.57 15.08 -13.47
CA LYS A 570 -0.61 13.62 -13.64
C LYS A 570 0.13 12.95 -12.52
N LEU A 571 -0.61 12.27 -11.66
CA LEU A 571 -0.06 11.49 -10.56
C LEU A 571 0.21 10.06 -11.02
N ILE A 572 1.46 9.64 -10.91
CA ILE A 572 1.93 8.29 -11.22
C ILE A 572 2.38 7.64 -9.90
N ASP A 573 1.49 6.95 -9.27
CA ASP A 573 1.73 6.25 -8.00
C ASP A 573 1.89 4.73 -8.20
N ALA A 574 2.39 4.04 -7.17
CA ALA A 574 2.56 2.59 -7.14
C ALA A 574 1.25 1.81 -6.88
N ALA A 575 0.10 2.48 -6.86
CA ALA A 575 -1.18 1.80 -6.67
C ALA A 575 -1.45 0.79 -7.79
N PRO A 576 -2.01 -0.39 -7.50
CA PRO A 576 -2.33 -1.39 -8.50
C PRO A 576 -3.21 -0.83 -9.61
N ILE A 577 -2.93 -1.22 -10.85
CA ILE A 577 -3.74 -0.88 -12.01
C ILE A 577 -4.96 -1.79 -12.03
N GLY A 578 -6.07 -1.29 -11.50
CA GLY A 578 -7.34 -2.04 -11.45
C GLY A 578 -7.35 -3.14 -10.37
N ILE A 579 -8.56 -3.59 -10.03
CA ILE A 579 -8.80 -4.67 -9.07
C ILE A 579 -9.24 -5.95 -9.80
N ASN A 580 -9.42 -5.84 -11.12
CA ASN A 580 -10.05 -6.90 -11.91
C ASN A 580 -8.98 -7.74 -12.64
N VAL A 581 -8.92 -9.02 -12.34
CA VAL A 581 -8.09 -10.04 -13.02
C VAL A 581 -8.30 -10.09 -14.56
N ARG A 582 -9.33 -9.45 -15.07
CA ARG A 582 -9.59 -9.31 -16.50
C ARG A 582 -8.82 -8.17 -17.17
N SER A 583 -8.19 -7.29 -16.40
CA SER A 583 -7.28 -6.27 -16.95
C SER A 583 -5.91 -6.89 -17.18
N THR A 584 -5.39 -6.74 -18.39
CA THR A 584 -4.06 -7.25 -18.78
C THR A 584 -3.19 -6.12 -19.32
N VAL A 585 -1.88 -6.34 -19.40
CA VAL A 585 -0.93 -5.41 -20.01
C VAL A 585 -1.40 -4.99 -21.41
N ALA A 586 -1.86 -5.95 -22.25
CA ALA A 586 -2.37 -5.64 -23.59
C ALA A 586 -3.63 -4.77 -23.58
N THR A 587 -4.54 -4.99 -22.63
CA THR A 587 -5.78 -4.17 -22.56
C THR A 587 -5.48 -2.77 -22.06
N TYR A 588 -4.63 -2.64 -21.08
CA TYR A 588 -4.27 -1.34 -20.52
C TYR A 588 -3.48 -0.49 -21.52
N ALA A 589 -2.51 -1.10 -22.21
CA ALA A 589 -1.77 -0.40 -23.29
C ALA A 589 -2.57 -0.25 -24.59
N ASN A 590 -3.85 -0.60 -24.60
CA ASN A 590 -4.72 -0.57 -25.78
C ASN A 590 -4.23 -1.41 -26.99
N VAL A 591 -3.31 -2.34 -26.77
CA VAL A 591 -2.79 -3.27 -27.80
C VAL A 591 -3.85 -4.30 -28.17
N HIS A 592 -4.56 -4.83 -27.17
CA HIS A 592 -5.60 -5.84 -27.37
C HIS A 592 -6.75 -5.38 -28.27
N ASP A 593 -7.19 -4.13 -28.12
CA ASP A 593 -8.26 -3.57 -28.96
C ASP A 593 -7.86 -3.42 -30.43
N GLU A 594 -6.61 -3.11 -30.69
CA GLU A 594 -6.09 -3.07 -32.05
C GLU A 594 -5.89 -4.46 -32.63
N LEU A 595 -5.40 -5.43 -31.83
CA LEU A 595 -5.30 -6.83 -32.25
C LEU A 595 -6.69 -7.38 -32.66
N ARG A 596 -7.73 -7.14 -31.86
CA ARG A 596 -9.11 -7.54 -32.20
C ARG A 596 -9.57 -7.00 -33.56
N LYS A 597 -9.21 -5.75 -33.89
CA LYS A 597 -9.54 -5.15 -35.20
C LYS A 597 -8.76 -5.80 -36.33
N VAL A 598 -7.49 -6.15 -36.10
CA VAL A 598 -6.64 -6.86 -37.08
C VAL A 598 -7.20 -8.25 -37.34
N PHE A 599 -7.44 -9.03 -36.28
CA PHE A 599 -7.96 -10.40 -36.42
C PHE A 599 -9.34 -10.45 -37.08
N ALA A 600 -10.24 -9.50 -36.81
CA ALA A 600 -11.55 -9.42 -37.45
C ALA A 600 -11.47 -9.17 -38.99
N ARG A 601 -10.34 -8.74 -39.50
CA ARG A 601 -10.14 -8.48 -40.94
C ARG A 601 -9.54 -9.67 -41.67
N THR A 602 -9.10 -10.72 -40.99
CA THR A 602 -8.52 -11.93 -41.59
C THR A 602 -9.55 -12.68 -42.44
N ALA A 603 -9.08 -13.51 -43.35
CA ALA A 603 -9.94 -14.35 -44.18
C ALA A 603 -10.72 -15.36 -43.32
N ASP A 604 -10.06 -15.96 -42.32
CA ASP A 604 -10.65 -16.95 -41.43
C ASP A 604 -11.79 -16.35 -40.62
N ALA A 605 -11.59 -15.16 -40.02
CA ALA A 605 -12.61 -14.47 -39.25
C ALA A 605 -13.84 -14.12 -40.10
N LYS A 606 -13.63 -13.67 -41.33
CA LYS A 606 -14.74 -13.38 -42.30
C LYS A 606 -15.49 -14.64 -42.67
N THR A 607 -14.79 -15.75 -42.90
CA THR A 607 -15.40 -17.04 -43.24
C THR A 607 -16.25 -17.58 -42.10
N LEU A 608 -15.76 -17.41 -40.86
CA LEU A 608 -16.41 -17.88 -39.63
C LEU A 608 -17.43 -16.85 -39.08
N GLY A 609 -17.54 -15.66 -39.69
CA GLY A 609 -18.48 -14.60 -39.32
C GLY A 609 -18.12 -13.86 -38.03
N TYR A 610 -16.88 -13.88 -37.60
CA TYR A 610 -16.43 -13.19 -36.38
C TYR A 610 -16.12 -11.71 -36.65
N LYS A 611 -16.57 -10.86 -35.73
CA LYS A 611 -16.34 -9.42 -35.68
C LYS A 611 -15.36 -9.07 -34.54
N ALA A 612 -14.83 -7.86 -34.53
CA ALA A 612 -13.89 -7.39 -33.49
C ALA A 612 -14.40 -7.57 -32.04
N GLY A 613 -15.72 -7.47 -31.83
CA GLY A 613 -16.34 -7.71 -30.53
C GLY A 613 -16.24 -9.17 -30.08
N ASP A 614 -16.29 -10.12 -31.02
CA ASP A 614 -16.26 -11.55 -30.70
C ASP A 614 -14.90 -12.01 -30.14
N PHE A 615 -13.82 -11.28 -30.44
CA PHE A 615 -12.47 -11.50 -29.93
C PHE A 615 -12.21 -10.92 -28.54
N SER A 616 -13.21 -10.34 -27.89
CA SER A 616 -13.06 -9.89 -26.50
C SER A 616 -13.16 -11.08 -25.54
N TYR A 617 -12.13 -11.36 -24.76
CA TYR A 617 -12.21 -12.39 -23.71
C TYR A 617 -13.11 -11.96 -22.53
N ASN A 618 -13.55 -10.70 -22.46
CA ASN A 618 -14.45 -10.20 -21.43
C ASN A 618 -15.93 -10.41 -21.80
N THR A 619 -16.31 -10.18 -23.07
CA THR A 619 -17.70 -10.16 -23.51
C THR A 619 -17.94 -10.85 -24.85
N GLY A 620 -16.88 -11.29 -25.55
CA GLY A 620 -16.98 -11.84 -26.89
C GLY A 620 -17.36 -13.32 -26.92
N LYS A 621 -17.75 -13.80 -28.11
CA LYS A 621 -18.17 -15.20 -28.34
C LYS A 621 -17.00 -16.16 -28.20
N LEU A 622 -15.76 -15.72 -28.49
CA LEU A 622 -14.55 -16.54 -28.42
C LEU A 622 -13.93 -16.60 -27.00
N ARG A 623 -14.65 -16.13 -26.02
CA ARG A 623 -14.31 -16.24 -24.61
C ARG A 623 -14.34 -17.69 -24.14
N CYS A 624 -13.42 -18.10 -23.29
CA CYS A 624 -13.44 -19.43 -22.68
C CYS A 624 -14.73 -19.61 -21.84
N PRO A 625 -15.57 -20.62 -22.13
CA PRO A 625 -16.82 -20.81 -21.41
C PRO A 625 -16.63 -21.38 -19.99
N VAL A 626 -15.49 -21.98 -19.69
CA VAL A 626 -15.21 -22.62 -18.38
C VAL A 626 -14.76 -21.58 -17.35
N CYS A 627 -13.81 -20.71 -17.68
CA CYS A 627 -13.32 -19.68 -16.77
C CYS A 627 -13.94 -18.30 -17.03
N ASP A 628 -14.86 -18.19 -17.93
CA ASP A 628 -15.52 -16.95 -18.31
C ASP A 628 -14.52 -15.80 -18.66
N GLY A 629 -13.39 -16.20 -19.30
CA GLY A 629 -12.35 -15.29 -19.76
C GLY A 629 -11.39 -14.78 -18.67
N THR A 630 -11.40 -15.34 -17.47
CA THR A 630 -10.44 -15.00 -16.42
C THR A 630 -9.08 -15.70 -16.61
N GLY A 631 -9.06 -16.86 -17.31
CA GLY A 631 -7.87 -17.68 -17.46
C GLY A 631 -7.57 -18.60 -16.27
N ILE A 632 -8.18 -18.33 -15.13
CA ILE A 632 -8.00 -19.05 -13.87
C ILE A 632 -9.35 -19.56 -13.35
N ILE A 633 -9.30 -20.56 -12.49
CA ILE A 633 -10.46 -21.07 -11.74
C ILE A 633 -10.10 -20.98 -10.26
N ASN A 634 -10.94 -20.30 -9.49
CA ASN A 634 -10.87 -20.30 -8.04
C ASN A 634 -11.57 -21.55 -7.51
N LEU A 635 -10.82 -22.39 -6.83
CA LEU A 635 -11.37 -23.53 -6.10
C LEU A 635 -11.66 -23.08 -4.68
N ASP A 636 -12.93 -22.77 -4.40
CA ASP A 636 -13.43 -22.62 -3.03
C ASP A 636 -13.44 -24.03 -2.39
N VAL A 637 -12.36 -24.35 -1.71
CA VAL A 637 -12.27 -25.59 -0.93
C VAL A 637 -12.59 -25.22 0.51
N GLN A 638 -13.79 -25.57 0.99
CA GLN A 638 -14.19 -25.35 2.39
C GLN A 638 -13.02 -25.66 3.34
N PHE A 639 -12.61 -24.66 4.13
CA PHE A 639 -11.51 -24.72 5.13
C PHE A 639 -10.08 -24.69 4.57
N LEU A 640 -9.86 -24.44 3.28
CA LEU A 640 -8.54 -24.14 2.71
C LEU A 640 -8.57 -22.70 2.12
N PRO A 641 -7.43 -22.03 2.00
CA PRO A 641 -7.35 -20.80 1.21
C PRO A 641 -7.82 -21.08 -0.21
N ASP A 642 -8.46 -20.10 -0.83
CA ASP A 642 -8.85 -20.17 -2.24
C ASP A 642 -7.62 -20.54 -3.08
N VAL A 643 -7.69 -21.63 -3.80
CA VAL A 643 -6.61 -22.09 -4.68
C VAL A 643 -6.93 -21.67 -6.10
N GLU A 644 -6.14 -20.75 -6.62
CA GLU A 644 -6.21 -20.35 -8.03
C GLU A 644 -5.41 -21.33 -8.88
N ILE A 645 -6.07 -21.94 -9.85
CA ILE A 645 -5.43 -22.82 -10.82
C ILE A 645 -5.66 -22.31 -12.24
N PRO A 646 -4.70 -22.46 -13.18
CA PRO A 646 -4.94 -22.20 -14.58
C PRO A 646 -6.14 -23.00 -15.08
N CYS A 647 -7.02 -22.36 -15.82
CA CYS A 647 -8.22 -23.02 -16.36
C CYS A 647 -7.80 -24.26 -17.19
N PRO A 648 -8.30 -25.46 -16.89
CA PRO A 648 -7.91 -26.68 -17.58
C PRO A 648 -8.32 -26.71 -19.05
N GLU A 649 -9.35 -25.94 -19.43
CA GLU A 649 -9.81 -25.86 -20.82
C GLU A 649 -8.93 -24.92 -21.65
N CYS A 650 -8.73 -23.67 -21.22
CA CYS A 650 -7.97 -22.68 -21.98
C CYS A 650 -6.51 -22.59 -21.56
N ARG A 651 -6.07 -23.23 -20.48
CA ARG A 651 -4.70 -23.23 -19.95
C ARG A 651 -4.13 -21.84 -19.70
N GLY A 652 -4.99 -20.91 -19.26
CA GLY A 652 -4.62 -19.52 -19.00
C GLY A 652 -4.85 -18.56 -20.17
N SER A 653 -5.04 -19.03 -21.39
CA SER A 653 -5.18 -18.18 -22.59
C SER A 653 -6.46 -17.32 -22.62
N ARG A 654 -7.44 -17.55 -21.75
CA ARG A 654 -8.72 -16.83 -21.62
C ARG A 654 -9.71 -17.07 -22.79
N TYR A 655 -9.29 -17.74 -23.85
CA TYR A 655 -10.04 -17.97 -25.08
C TYR A 655 -10.55 -19.39 -25.21
N SER A 656 -11.65 -19.55 -25.94
CA SER A 656 -12.15 -20.85 -26.36
C SER A 656 -11.27 -21.45 -27.46
N ARG A 657 -11.42 -22.75 -27.72
CA ARG A 657 -10.66 -23.47 -28.78
C ARG A 657 -10.91 -22.89 -30.17
N GLU A 658 -12.08 -22.36 -30.43
CA GLU A 658 -12.45 -21.75 -31.70
C GLU A 658 -11.59 -20.51 -32.02
N ALA A 659 -11.07 -19.81 -31.02
CA ALA A 659 -10.16 -18.69 -31.24
C ALA A 659 -8.85 -19.11 -31.94
N GLN A 660 -8.44 -20.38 -31.81
CA GLN A 660 -7.25 -20.93 -32.47
C GLN A 660 -7.46 -21.18 -33.96
N LEU A 661 -8.70 -21.16 -34.44
CA LEU A 661 -9.04 -21.31 -35.87
C LEU A 661 -8.79 -20.03 -36.69
N VAL A 662 -8.61 -18.89 -36.01
CA VAL A 662 -8.39 -17.60 -36.68
C VAL A 662 -6.94 -17.22 -36.52
N ARG A 663 -6.23 -17.06 -37.65
CA ARG A 663 -4.82 -16.71 -37.68
C ARG A 663 -4.57 -15.38 -38.39
N HIS A 664 -3.56 -14.67 -37.89
CA HIS A 664 -2.91 -13.56 -38.60
C HIS A 664 -1.43 -13.90 -38.75
N GLY A 665 -0.99 -14.19 -39.99
CA GLY A 665 0.31 -14.82 -40.19
C GLY A 665 0.37 -16.22 -39.56
N GLU A 666 1.38 -16.48 -38.76
CA GLU A 666 1.58 -17.77 -38.10
C GLU A 666 0.87 -17.83 -36.72
N HIS A 667 0.38 -16.71 -36.19
CA HIS A 667 -0.10 -16.57 -34.82
C HIS A 667 -1.61 -16.43 -34.70
N THR A 668 -2.17 -17.03 -33.66
CA THR A 668 -3.55 -16.83 -33.20
C THR A 668 -3.59 -15.69 -32.18
N LEU A 669 -4.78 -15.19 -31.81
CA LEU A 669 -4.91 -14.16 -30.77
C LEU A 669 -4.47 -14.67 -29.37
N PRO A 670 -4.79 -15.94 -28.97
CA PRO A 670 -4.17 -16.54 -27.78
C PRO A 670 -2.64 -16.50 -27.79
N ASP A 671 -1.99 -16.87 -28.93
CA ASP A 671 -0.53 -16.84 -29.02
C ASP A 671 0.02 -15.42 -28.77
N TRP A 672 -0.66 -14.37 -29.29
CA TRP A 672 -0.28 -12.99 -29.01
C TRP A 672 -0.35 -12.62 -27.53
N MET A 673 -1.37 -13.14 -26.81
CA MET A 673 -1.49 -12.87 -25.39
C MET A 673 -0.39 -13.54 -24.56
N ASP A 674 0.15 -14.66 -25.04
CA ASP A 674 1.24 -15.37 -24.39
C ASP A 674 2.65 -14.82 -24.73
N MET A 675 2.75 -13.95 -25.76
CA MET A 675 4.02 -13.28 -26.11
C MET A 675 4.38 -12.22 -25.09
N ASP A 676 5.66 -12.10 -24.79
CA ASP A 676 6.21 -10.89 -24.19
C ASP A 676 6.24 -9.73 -25.21
N VAL A 677 6.37 -8.49 -24.71
CA VAL A 677 6.36 -7.28 -25.53
C VAL A 677 7.48 -7.27 -26.58
N ASN A 678 8.68 -7.81 -26.26
CA ASN A 678 9.80 -7.87 -27.21
C ASN A 678 9.48 -8.83 -28.37
N THR A 679 9.00 -10.04 -28.06
CA THR A 679 8.58 -11.05 -29.05
C THR A 679 7.41 -10.53 -29.89
N ALA A 680 6.43 -9.90 -29.26
CA ALA A 680 5.29 -9.28 -29.96
C ALA A 680 5.73 -8.16 -30.90
N LEU A 681 6.76 -7.40 -30.53
CA LEU A 681 7.33 -6.32 -31.36
C LEU A 681 8.00 -6.89 -32.64
N GLU A 682 8.63 -8.04 -32.57
CA GLU A 682 9.20 -8.75 -33.72
C GLU A 682 8.09 -9.30 -34.64
N ALA A 683 7.00 -9.81 -34.04
CA ALA A 683 5.88 -10.42 -34.77
C ALA A 683 4.92 -9.40 -35.39
N CYS A 684 5.00 -8.08 -35.09
CA CYS A 684 4.01 -7.08 -35.47
C CYS A 684 4.23 -6.45 -36.89
N ASP A 685 4.64 -7.27 -37.88
CA ASP A 685 4.82 -6.77 -39.25
C ASP A 685 3.52 -6.26 -39.86
N GLY A 686 3.58 -5.06 -40.46
CA GLY A 686 2.42 -4.38 -41.06
C GLY A 686 1.44 -3.73 -40.07
N MET A 687 1.61 -3.91 -38.76
CA MET A 687 0.72 -3.39 -37.71
C MET A 687 1.25 -2.12 -37.04
N LYS A 688 1.34 -1.01 -37.82
CA LYS A 688 2.00 0.25 -37.40
C LYS A 688 1.59 0.74 -36.00
N LEU A 689 0.30 0.74 -35.66
CA LEU A 689 -0.19 1.27 -34.39
C LEU A 689 0.17 0.36 -33.22
N ILE A 690 0.07 -0.97 -33.42
CA ILE A 690 0.49 -1.97 -32.41
C ILE A 690 1.99 -1.84 -32.17
N ARG A 691 2.80 -1.80 -33.25
CA ARG A 691 4.24 -1.61 -33.15
C ARG A 691 4.60 -0.36 -32.34
N GLN A 692 3.94 0.76 -32.58
CA GLN A 692 4.18 2.02 -31.86
C GLN A 692 3.90 1.84 -30.34
N ARG A 693 2.80 1.19 -29.97
CA ARG A 693 2.45 0.96 -28.56
C ARG A 693 3.41 0.00 -27.87
N LEU A 694 3.78 -1.09 -28.54
CA LEU A 694 4.76 -2.05 -28.04
C LEU A 694 6.14 -1.41 -27.87
N GLN A 695 6.53 -0.53 -28.81
CA GLN A 695 7.80 0.20 -28.72
C GLN A 695 7.85 1.10 -27.49
N VAL A 696 6.77 1.80 -27.16
CA VAL A 696 6.65 2.58 -25.92
C VAL A 696 6.82 1.71 -24.68
N LEU A 697 6.18 0.54 -24.63
CA LEU A 697 6.35 -0.39 -23.52
C LEU A 697 7.80 -0.86 -23.37
N LYS A 698 8.48 -1.14 -24.49
CA LYS A 698 9.90 -1.51 -24.50
C LYS A 698 10.80 -0.37 -23.98
N GLU A 699 10.55 0.86 -24.42
CA GLU A 699 11.29 2.05 -23.98
C GLU A 699 11.11 2.33 -22.48
N LEU A 700 9.96 1.97 -21.93
CA LEU A 700 9.68 2.01 -20.50
C LEU A 700 10.32 0.86 -19.71
N GLY A 701 11.11 -0.03 -20.36
CA GLY A 701 11.72 -1.18 -19.72
C GLY A 701 10.74 -2.29 -19.37
N LEU A 702 9.59 -2.36 -20.03
CA LEU A 702 8.53 -3.38 -19.83
C LEU A 702 8.55 -4.44 -20.94
N GLY A 703 9.66 -4.56 -21.68
CA GLY A 703 9.80 -5.46 -22.82
C GLY A 703 9.62 -6.96 -22.49
N TYR A 704 9.82 -7.33 -21.24
CA TYR A 704 9.71 -8.71 -20.75
C TYR A 704 8.31 -9.12 -20.29
N LEU A 705 7.40 -8.17 -20.07
CA LEU A 705 6.02 -8.46 -19.63
C LEU A 705 5.25 -9.16 -20.73
N THR A 706 4.50 -10.21 -20.38
CA THR A 706 3.57 -10.85 -21.32
C THR A 706 2.34 -9.98 -21.56
N LEU A 707 1.83 -9.97 -22.77
CA LEU A 707 0.65 -9.18 -23.12
C LEU A 707 -0.60 -9.61 -22.33
N GLY A 708 -0.69 -10.90 -22.00
CA GLY A 708 -1.77 -11.50 -21.21
C GLY A 708 -1.60 -11.37 -19.69
N GLU A 709 -0.48 -10.84 -19.20
CA GLU A 709 -0.21 -10.70 -17.78
C GLU A 709 -1.22 -9.77 -17.12
N GLU A 710 -1.71 -10.20 -15.97
CA GLU A 710 -2.74 -9.47 -15.22
C GLU A 710 -2.17 -8.20 -14.57
N THR A 711 -2.86 -7.08 -14.73
CA THR A 711 -2.36 -5.82 -14.15
C THR A 711 -2.28 -5.79 -12.62
N PRO A 712 -3.12 -6.54 -11.86
CA PRO A 712 -2.97 -6.64 -10.41
C PRO A 712 -1.73 -7.42 -9.94
N SER A 713 -1.15 -8.29 -10.78
CA SER A 713 0.04 -9.08 -10.45
C SER A 713 1.35 -8.29 -10.62
N LEU A 714 1.30 -7.14 -11.29
CA LEU A 714 2.48 -6.32 -11.55
C LEU A 714 3.08 -5.74 -10.27
N SER A 715 4.39 -5.66 -10.22
CA SER A 715 5.11 -4.94 -9.17
C SER A 715 4.75 -3.44 -9.18
N GLY A 716 5.06 -2.72 -8.09
CA GLY A 716 4.79 -1.28 -8.01
C GLY A 716 5.41 -0.48 -9.13
N GLY A 717 6.70 -0.73 -9.41
CA GLY A 717 7.42 -0.05 -10.48
C GLY A 717 6.92 -0.40 -11.89
N GLU A 718 6.53 -1.65 -12.13
CA GLU A 718 5.91 -2.07 -13.40
C GLU A 718 4.57 -1.38 -13.62
N ALA A 719 3.73 -1.32 -12.60
CA ALA A 719 2.45 -0.62 -12.64
C ALA A 719 2.63 0.88 -12.95
N GLN A 720 3.58 1.54 -12.28
CA GLN A 720 3.90 2.95 -12.55
C GLN A 720 4.36 3.17 -13.99
N ARG A 721 5.29 2.36 -14.48
CA ARG A 721 5.79 2.46 -15.86
C ARG A 721 4.69 2.16 -16.88
N LEU A 722 3.80 1.22 -16.59
CA LEU A 722 2.67 0.93 -17.47
C LEU A 722 1.66 2.09 -17.52
N LYS A 723 1.42 2.80 -16.38
CA LYS A 723 0.61 4.04 -16.36
C LYS A 723 1.20 5.12 -17.27
N LEU A 724 2.52 5.22 -17.36
CA LEU A 724 3.20 6.16 -18.25
C LEU A 724 3.00 5.84 -19.72
N ALA A 725 2.78 4.59 -20.10
CA ALA A 725 2.64 4.19 -21.50
C ALA A 725 1.50 4.92 -22.22
N GLU A 726 0.43 5.29 -21.51
CA GLU A 726 -0.66 6.09 -22.08
C GLU A 726 -0.27 7.56 -22.34
N GLU A 727 0.73 8.07 -21.62
CA GLU A 727 1.12 9.46 -21.65
C GLU A 727 2.29 9.74 -22.59
N MET A 728 3.08 8.73 -22.90
CA MET A 728 4.18 8.86 -23.85
C MET A 728 3.67 9.18 -25.26
N GLY A 729 4.30 10.13 -25.92
CA GLY A 729 3.95 10.55 -27.28
C GLY A 729 2.87 11.64 -27.39
N LYS A 730 2.35 12.15 -26.25
CA LYS A 730 1.49 13.35 -26.23
C LYS A 730 2.34 14.61 -26.01
N THR A 731 1.87 15.78 -26.44
CA THR A 731 2.49 17.07 -26.11
C THR A 731 2.33 17.32 -24.62
N GLN A 732 3.41 17.63 -23.89
CA GLN A 732 3.46 17.68 -22.43
C GLN A 732 3.82 19.05 -21.86
N SER A 733 3.95 20.09 -22.71
CA SER A 733 4.47 21.42 -22.34
C SER A 733 3.75 22.11 -21.17
N ASP A 734 2.48 21.72 -20.92
CA ASP A 734 1.63 22.31 -19.87
C ASP A 734 1.32 21.29 -18.76
N SER A 735 2.09 20.22 -18.67
CA SER A 735 1.84 19.11 -17.75
C SER A 735 2.86 19.04 -16.63
N VAL A 736 2.40 18.76 -15.42
CA VAL A 736 3.22 18.41 -14.27
C VAL A 736 3.01 16.91 -13.98
N PHE A 737 4.08 16.14 -14.07
CA PHE A 737 4.10 14.73 -13.68
C PHE A 737 4.63 14.61 -12.26
N ILE A 738 3.90 13.92 -11.42
CA ILE A 738 4.26 13.65 -10.02
C ILE A 738 4.43 12.15 -9.85
N PHE A 739 5.60 11.73 -9.37
CA PHE A 739 5.95 10.34 -9.12
C PHE A 739 6.17 10.12 -7.62
N ASP A 740 5.64 9.02 -7.11
CA ASP A 740 5.80 8.60 -5.73
C ASP A 740 6.66 7.33 -5.67
N GLU A 741 7.91 7.49 -5.23
CA GLU A 741 8.92 6.44 -5.06
C GLU A 741 9.02 5.49 -6.29
N PRO A 742 9.29 6.01 -7.49
CA PRO A 742 9.25 5.20 -8.72
C PRO A 742 10.42 4.21 -8.87
N THR A 743 11.44 4.28 -8.01
CA THR A 743 12.58 3.34 -8.05
C THR A 743 12.34 2.06 -7.24
N ILE A 744 11.19 1.93 -6.59
CA ILE A 744 10.87 0.73 -5.80
C ILE A 744 11.08 -0.53 -6.63
N GLY A 745 11.96 -1.43 -6.16
CA GLY A 745 12.23 -2.71 -6.80
C GLY A 745 13.01 -2.63 -8.11
N LEU A 746 13.72 -1.53 -8.38
CA LEU A 746 14.50 -1.33 -9.59
C LEU A 746 15.99 -1.57 -9.37
N HIS A 747 16.57 -2.42 -10.24
CA HIS A 747 18.01 -2.54 -10.37
C HIS A 747 18.61 -1.23 -10.91
N PRO A 748 19.88 -0.86 -10.61
CA PRO A 748 20.50 0.37 -11.13
C PRO A 748 20.37 0.56 -12.66
N LEU A 749 20.41 -0.51 -13.45
CA LEU A 749 20.15 -0.45 -14.91
C LEU A 749 18.71 -0.05 -15.24
N ASP A 750 17.74 -0.47 -14.43
CA ASP A 750 16.34 -0.08 -14.59
C ASP A 750 16.13 1.36 -14.16
N VAL A 751 16.84 1.84 -13.12
CA VAL A 751 16.87 3.26 -12.70
C VAL A 751 17.42 4.14 -13.83
N GLN A 752 18.47 3.68 -14.51
CA GLN A 752 18.99 4.36 -15.70
C GLN A 752 17.93 4.50 -16.81
N THR A 753 17.12 3.46 -17.01
CA THR A 753 16.01 3.48 -17.98
C THR A 753 14.93 4.48 -17.54
N LEU A 754 14.58 4.50 -16.25
CA LEU A 754 13.62 5.46 -15.68
C LEU A 754 14.09 6.90 -15.86
N LEU A 755 15.37 7.20 -15.63
CA LEU A 755 15.92 8.53 -15.84
C LEU A 755 15.87 8.96 -17.33
N ARG A 756 16.00 8.03 -18.28
CA ARG A 756 15.79 8.31 -19.71
C ARG A 756 14.33 8.67 -19.99
N VAL A 757 13.39 8.01 -19.33
CA VAL A 757 11.95 8.34 -19.43
C VAL A 757 11.68 9.74 -18.89
N PHE A 758 12.23 10.09 -17.73
CA PHE A 758 12.13 11.45 -17.20
C PHE A 758 12.72 12.48 -18.16
N GLN A 759 13.88 12.19 -18.75
CA GLN A 759 14.48 13.08 -19.76
C GLN A 759 13.56 13.25 -20.96
N ALA A 760 12.97 12.18 -21.48
CA ALA A 760 12.04 12.27 -22.60
C ALA A 760 10.80 13.12 -22.27
N LEU A 761 10.25 13.04 -21.05
CA LEU A 761 9.15 13.92 -20.62
C LEU A 761 9.59 15.39 -20.57
N LEU A 762 10.77 15.67 -20.03
CA LEU A 762 11.36 17.03 -19.98
C LEU A 762 11.62 17.60 -21.37
N ASP A 763 12.13 16.79 -22.30
CA ASP A 763 12.38 17.18 -23.69
C ASP A 763 11.08 17.54 -24.44
N HIS A 764 9.94 16.96 -24.02
CA HIS A 764 8.59 17.32 -24.49
C HIS A 764 7.96 18.49 -23.72
N GLY A 765 8.72 19.14 -22.81
CA GLY A 765 8.34 20.35 -22.10
C GLY A 765 7.62 20.10 -20.76
N ALA A 766 7.49 18.86 -20.31
CA ALA A 766 6.87 18.54 -19.01
C ALA A 766 7.71 19.04 -17.84
N THR A 767 7.04 19.29 -16.72
CA THR A 767 7.68 19.42 -15.41
C THR A 767 7.58 18.08 -14.67
N VAL A 768 8.68 17.58 -14.12
CA VAL A 768 8.71 16.29 -13.41
C VAL A 768 9.04 16.52 -11.94
N VAL A 769 8.18 16.05 -11.05
CA VAL A 769 8.36 16.10 -9.59
C VAL A 769 8.36 14.66 -9.06
N VAL A 770 9.39 14.30 -8.32
CA VAL A 770 9.58 12.93 -7.84
C VAL A 770 9.80 12.94 -6.33
N ILE A 771 9.05 12.13 -5.59
CA ILE A 771 9.37 11.81 -4.20
C ILE A 771 10.32 10.63 -4.23
N GLU A 772 11.55 10.77 -3.67
CA GLU A 772 12.55 9.72 -3.77
C GLU A 772 13.53 9.64 -2.60
N HIS A 773 14.07 8.42 -2.43
CA HIS A 773 15.14 8.10 -1.49
C HIS A 773 16.38 7.53 -2.20
N ASP A 774 16.22 7.08 -3.43
CA ASP A 774 17.31 6.53 -4.25
C ASP A 774 18.34 7.61 -4.56
N LEU A 775 19.60 7.34 -4.21
CA LEU A 775 20.71 8.32 -4.36
C LEU A 775 21.03 8.62 -5.83
N ASP A 776 20.83 7.68 -6.73
CA ASP A 776 21.11 7.88 -8.14
C ASP A 776 20.11 8.86 -8.77
N VAL A 777 18.84 8.76 -8.40
CA VAL A 777 17.80 9.71 -8.82
C VAL A 777 18.02 11.08 -8.15
N ILE A 778 18.33 11.10 -6.84
CA ILE A 778 18.60 12.34 -6.11
C ILE A 778 19.80 13.10 -6.74
N ARG A 779 20.92 12.43 -7.02
CA ARG A 779 22.10 13.00 -7.68
C ARG A 779 21.83 13.45 -9.11
N SER A 780 20.86 12.84 -9.77
CA SER A 780 20.45 13.15 -11.15
C SER A 780 19.42 14.28 -11.26
N ALA A 781 18.92 14.81 -10.14
CA ALA A 781 17.94 15.90 -10.12
C ALA A 781 18.53 17.22 -10.60
N ASP A 782 17.71 18.04 -11.28
CA ASP A 782 18.06 19.44 -11.55
C ASP A 782 17.91 20.29 -10.30
N TYR A 783 16.89 20.00 -9.50
CA TYR A 783 16.54 20.71 -8.26
C TYR A 783 16.11 19.75 -7.18
N LEU A 784 16.62 19.96 -5.97
CA LEU A 784 16.27 19.18 -4.78
C LEU A 784 15.47 20.02 -3.79
N ILE A 785 14.54 19.38 -3.12
CA ILE A 785 13.85 19.88 -1.93
C ILE A 785 14.03 18.82 -0.85
N ASP A 786 14.87 19.10 0.14
CA ASP A 786 15.13 18.19 1.26
C ASP A 786 14.29 18.55 2.47
N MET A 787 13.47 17.59 2.91
CA MET A 787 12.59 17.76 4.05
C MET A 787 13.14 17.06 5.29
N GLY A 788 13.07 17.74 6.41
CA GLY A 788 13.63 17.20 7.65
C GLY A 788 13.53 18.19 8.81
N PRO A 789 14.58 18.14 9.71
CA PRO A 789 15.74 17.23 9.72
C PRO A 789 15.41 15.81 10.19
N GLY A 790 14.30 15.61 10.93
CA GLY A 790 13.81 14.33 11.44
C GLY A 790 12.46 13.94 10.87
N GLY A 791 11.86 12.88 11.44
CA GLY A 791 10.48 12.48 11.18
C GLY A 791 9.51 13.03 12.24
N GLY A 792 8.22 13.10 11.93
CA GLY A 792 7.18 13.55 12.86
C GLY A 792 7.34 15.04 13.24
N GLU A 793 7.26 15.37 14.52
CA GLU A 793 7.33 16.75 15.01
C GLU A 793 8.67 17.44 14.74
N GLU A 794 9.76 16.67 14.68
CA GLU A 794 11.08 17.16 14.33
C GLU A 794 11.25 17.44 12.84
N GLY A 795 10.34 16.90 12.02
CA GLY A 795 10.27 17.10 10.58
C GLY A 795 9.37 18.25 10.15
N GLY A 796 8.83 18.12 8.95
CA GLY A 796 7.81 19.01 8.41
C GLY A 796 8.32 20.38 7.99
N ARG A 797 9.64 20.52 7.79
CA ARG A 797 10.31 21.74 7.31
C ARG A 797 11.15 21.44 6.08
N ILE A 798 11.34 22.44 5.25
CA ILE A 798 12.36 22.40 4.22
C ILE A 798 13.69 22.74 4.87
N VAL A 799 14.64 21.80 4.79
CA VAL A 799 16.00 21.96 5.38
C VAL A 799 16.97 22.52 4.35
N ALA A 800 16.85 22.05 3.10
CA ALA A 800 17.69 22.50 2.00
C ALA A 800 16.90 22.52 0.69
N VAL A 801 17.25 23.46 -0.17
CA VAL A 801 16.78 23.51 -1.57
C VAL A 801 17.93 23.94 -2.47
N GLY A 802 17.91 23.48 -3.71
CA GLY A 802 18.93 23.86 -4.72
C GLY A 802 19.35 22.68 -5.56
N THR A 803 20.48 22.83 -6.27
CA THR A 803 21.12 21.72 -6.98
C THR A 803 21.66 20.69 -5.96
N PRO A 804 21.92 19.44 -6.36
CA PRO A 804 22.56 18.45 -5.49
C PRO A 804 23.86 18.94 -4.85
N GLU A 805 24.67 19.72 -5.57
CA GLU A 805 25.90 20.32 -5.07
C GLU A 805 25.65 21.37 -3.98
N GLU A 806 24.63 22.20 -4.11
CA GLU A 806 24.24 23.19 -3.11
C GLU A 806 23.70 22.50 -1.85
N VAL A 807 22.81 21.51 -2.01
CA VAL A 807 22.25 20.75 -0.89
C VAL A 807 23.34 20.01 -0.12
N ARG A 808 24.35 19.46 -0.81
CA ARG A 808 25.51 18.79 -0.19
C ARG A 808 26.27 19.67 0.83
N GLN A 809 26.21 20.99 0.71
CA GLN A 809 26.88 21.93 1.61
C GLN A 809 26.07 22.24 2.88
N VAL A 810 24.80 21.81 2.95
CA VAL A 810 23.91 22.13 4.06
C VAL A 810 24.09 21.11 5.20
N GLN A 811 24.70 21.53 6.31
CA GLN A 811 25.01 20.65 7.44
C GLN A 811 23.77 20.06 8.14
N GLU A 812 22.65 20.77 8.12
CA GLU A 812 21.39 20.32 8.73
C GLU A 812 20.70 19.22 7.91
N SER A 813 21.05 19.10 6.63
CA SER A 813 20.49 18.07 5.75
C SER A 813 21.09 16.71 6.07
N VAL A 814 20.24 15.75 6.40
CA VAL A 814 20.65 14.36 6.58
C VAL A 814 21.03 13.75 5.23
N THR A 815 20.29 14.08 4.17
CA THR A 815 20.52 13.63 2.80
C THR A 815 21.88 14.09 2.27
N ALA A 816 22.33 15.29 2.63
CA ALA A 816 23.61 15.86 2.20
C ALA A 816 24.83 14.96 2.53
N ARG A 817 24.73 14.17 3.58
CA ARG A 817 25.84 13.26 4.01
C ARG A 817 26.05 12.09 3.04
N PHE A 818 25.09 11.81 2.18
CA PHE A 818 25.10 10.70 1.23
C PHE A 818 25.25 11.16 -0.22
N LEU A 819 25.18 12.49 -0.48
CA LEU A 819 25.43 13.11 -1.78
C LEU A 819 26.92 13.31 -2.00
#